data_df5e90ed11e14efa992c6c557d52dda7
#
_entry.id   df5e90ed11e14efa992c6c557d52dda7
#
_cell.length_a   1.000
_cell.length_b   1.000
_cell.length_c   1.000
_cell.angle_alpha   90.00
_cell.angle_beta   90.00
_cell.angle_gamma   90.00
#
_symmetry.space_group_name_H-M   'P 1'
#
loop_
_entity.id
_entity.type
_entity.pdbx_description
1 polymer ?
#
loop_
_entity_poly.entity_id
_entity_poly.type
_entity_poly.pdbx_seq_one_letter_code
_entity_poly.pdbx_strand_id
1 'polypeptide(L)'
;MAVKNEVAAQVKQTTAEEYIQTLVDKAKKALDAFMELDQEQVNTIVHAMALAGLDKHMYLAKLAVEETGRGVYEDKITKNIFSTEYIWHGIKYDKTVGVIEDNAYDNFQKIAEPVGIVMGITPVTNPTSTTMFKALISAKTRNPIIFGFHPSAQECSAAAAKILHDAGVKAGAPENFIQWIELPTMDKTNALMNNPDVALILATGGSAMVKAAYSCGKPALGVGPGNVPAFIEKSADIDQAVTDIILSKTFDNGMICASEQAVIIEEAIFDQVKKKMIANGCYFVNKDEAAKLTNGAMNVEKCAVNPAIVGQSAVKIAEMCGIQVPAGTKILVAEIEGVGTKYPLSAEKLSPVLACYKVKNADQGIERAAEIVEFGGMGHSSAIHSNNEEVIMKFSHRLQTGRILVNSPSTHGAIGDIYNTNIPSLTLGCGSYGRNSVSQNVTAINLINVKRVNRRTVNMQWFKVPDKIYFEKGSTQYLAKMPDITRVAIITDPMMVKLGYVERVEHYLRQRQTPVAIEVFSEVEPDPSTTTVEKGTAMMNRFQPDCIIALGGGSPMDAAKGMWLFYEHPDADFNGLKQKFMDIRKRVYKFPKLGNKAKFVAIPTTSGTGSEVTSFAVITDKTTGNNTKYPLADYELTPDVAIIDPEFVYSLPRTAVADTGMDVLTHAIEAYVSVMASDYSDGLAIKAIQLVFQYLEKSALQADKVAREKMHNASTLAGMAFANAFLGINHSLAHKWGGQYHTAHGRTNAILMPHVIRYNAKKPTKFASFPKYSHFVADERYAEIARILGLPARTTEEGVTSLINAIRDMNKKLGIEESFSALGFDPKDFESRVDYLADRAFEDQCTTANPKLPLVSELADVYRNAFYGRFDV
;
A
#
# COMPACT_ATOMS: atom_id res chain seq x y z
N MET A 1 -26.06 38.95 55.43
CA MET A 1 -25.32 37.68 55.55
C MET A 1 -26.26 36.46 55.73
N ALA A 2 -27.41 36.58 56.33
CA ALA A 2 -28.33 35.42 56.48
C ALA A 2 -28.94 34.90 55.17
N VAL A 3 -29.29 35.72 54.22
CA VAL A 3 -29.91 35.33 52.94
C VAL A 3 -28.91 34.64 51.98
N LYS A 4 -27.59 34.82 52.14
CA LYS A 4 -26.58 34.07 51.39
C LYS A 4 -26.30 32.66 51.88
N ASN A 5 -26.66 32.37 53.14
CA ASN A 5 -26.45 31.03 53.67
C ASN A 5 -27.61 30.05 53.44
N GLU A 6 -28.82 30.55 53.18
CA GLU A 6 -29.99 29.68 52.88
C GLU A 6 -29.99 29.19 51.40
N VAL A 7 -29.43 29.99 50.47
CA VAL A 7 -29.32 29.55 49.08
C VAL A 7 -28.19 28.51 48.89
N ALA A 8 -27.20 28.51 49.81
CA ALA A 8 -26.13 27.51 49.79
C ALA A 8 -26.53 26.11 50.32
N ALA A 9 -27.68 26.00 51.01
CA ALA A 9 -28.09 24.76 51.73
C ALA A 9 -29.02 23.86 50.86
N GLN A 10 -29.44 24.22 49.66
CA GLN A 10 -30.30 23.43 48.80
C GLN A 10 -29.72 23.06 47.42
N VAL A 11 -28.45 23.27 47.19
CA VAL A 11 -27.78 22.66 46.01
C VAL A 11 -27.43 21.22 46.42
N LYS A 12 -28.26 20.26 45.96
CA LYS A 12 -27.81 18.86 45.90
C LYS A 12 -26.37 18.86 45.34
N GLN A 13 -25.39 18.38 46.14
CA GLN A 13 -24.04 18.20 45.62
C GLN A 13 -24.09 17.23 44.43
N THR A 14 -24.20 17.75 43.22
CA THR A 14 -24.04 16.98 41.97
C THR A 14 -22.67 16.33 41.97
N THR A 15 -22.61 15.02 41.71
CA THR A 15 -21.30 14.34 41.57
C THR A 15 -20.51 14.90 40.38
N ALA A 16 -19.21 14.65 40.31
CA ALA A 16 -18.38 15.07 39.20
C ALA A 16 -18.91 14.46 37.88
N GLU A 17 -19.33 13.21 37.91
CA GLU A 17 -19.91 12.47 36.78
C GLU A 17 -21.22 13.07 36.30
N GLU A 18 -22.18 13.39 37.23
CA GLU A 18 -23.44 14.02 36.86
C GLU A 18 -23.25 15.41 36.24
N TYR A 19 -22.34 16.21 36.80
CA TYR A 19 -21.99 17.51 36.22
C TYR A 19 -21.42 17.37 34.81
N ILE A 20 -20.46 16.49 34.64
CA ILE A 20 -19.84 16.25 33.31
C ILE A 20 -20.88 15.70 32.34
N GLN A 21 -21.75 14.79 32.76
CA GLN A 21 -22.79 14.27 31.85
C GLN A 21 -23.71 15.39 31.33
N THR A 22 -24.01 16.39 32.16
CA THR A 22 -24.78 17.56 31.71
C THR A 22 -24.10 18.34 30.59
N LEU A 23 -22.76 18.51 30.66
CA LEU A 23 -21.99 19.16 29.57
C LEU A 23 -21.96 18.28 28.32
N VAL A 24 -21.76 17.00 28.48
CA VAL A 24 -21.73 16.03 27.37
C VAL A 24 -23.09 15.95 26.64
N ASP A 25 -24.20 15.93 27.38
CA ASP A 25 -25.53 15.91 26.78
C ASP A 25 -25.84 17.18 25.96
N LYS A 26 -25.36 18.34 26.41
CA LYS A 26 -25.42 19.57 25.62
C LYS A 26 -24.53 19.49 24.37
N ALA A 27 -23.33 18.94 24.49
CA ALA A 27 -22.41 18.77 23.38
C ALA A 27 -22.96 17.79 22.34
N LYS A 28 -23.67 16.72 22.75
CA LYS A 28 -24.36 15.81 21.80
C LYS A 28 -25.37 16.57 20.93
N LYS A 29 -26.22 17.40 21.56
CA LYS A 29 -27.18 18.22 20.80
C LYS A 29 -26.49 19.20 19.85
N ALA A 30 -25.37 19.77 20.27
CA ALA A 30 -24.56 20.61 19.41
C ALA A 30 -23.93 19.83 18.23
N LEU A 31 -23.49 18.60 18.47
CA LEU A 31 -22.96 17.72 17.43
C LEU A 31 -24.05 17.40 16.38
N ASP A 32 -25.25 17.01 16.83
CA ASP A 32 -26.37 16.73 15.93
C ASP A 32 -26.70 17.93 15.05
N ALA A 33 -26.75 19.12 15.64
CA ALA A 33 -26.99 20.36 14.90
C ALA A 33 -25.84 20.73 13.96
N PHE A 34 -24.60 20.47 14.32
CA PHE A 34 -23.43 20.66 13.45
C PHE A 34 -23.44 19.77 12.23
N MET A 35 -24.02 18.56 12.33
CA MET A 35 -24.09 17.61 11.21
C MET A 35 -24.93 18.16 10.04
N GLU A 36 -25.86 19.06 10.30
CA GLU A 36 -26.71 19.69 9.28
C GLU A 36 -26.00 20.82 8.51
N LEU A 37 -24.84 21.29 8.99
CA LEU A 37 -24.13 22.41 8.37
C LEU A 37 -23.24 21.94 7.21
N ASP A 38 -23.23 22.71 6.14
CA ASP A 38 -22.32 22.52 5.01
C ASP A 38 -20.94 23.15 5.22
N GLN A 39 -20.03 22.95 4.25
CA GLN A 39 -18.65 23.46 4.35
C GLN A 39 -18.58 24.99 4.38
N GLU A 40 -19.46 25.69 3.66
CA GLU A 40 -19.46 27.16 3.60
C GLU A 40 -19.95 27.78 4.91
N GLN A 41 -21.01 27.22 5.48
CA GLN A 41 -21.52 27.61 6.79
C GLN A 41 -20.45 27.41 7.87
N VAL A 42 -19.77 26.26 7.88
CA VAL A 42 -18.68 25.99 8.82
C VAL A 42 -17.52 26.96 8.62
N ASN A 43 -17.13 27.25 7.38
CA ASN A 43 -16.09 28.24 7.09
C ASN A 43 -16.46 29.64 7.60
N THR A 44 -17.71 30.04 7.42
CA THR A 44 -18.24 31.34 7.91
C THR A 44 -18.16 31.45 9.42
N ILE A 45 -18.57 30.37 10.13
CA ILE A 45 -18.49 30.29 11.59
C ILE A 45 -17.03 30.43 12.06
N VAL A 46 -16.12 29.62 11.50
CA VAL A 46 -14.71 29.60 11.91
C VAL A 46 -14.01 30.92 11.61
N HIS A 47 -14.35 31.55 10.48
CA HIS A 47 -13.86 32.90 10.14
C HIS A 47 -14.30 33.96 11.17
N ALA A 48 -15.60 33.94 11.53
CA ALA A 48 -16.13 34.86 12.54
C ALA A 48 -15.46 34.66 13.91
N MET A 49 -15.22 33.42 14.29
CA MET A 49 -14.49 33.06 15.51
C MET A 49 -13.05 33.59 15.48
N ALA A 50 -12.32 33.39 14.37
CA ALA A 50 -10.96 33.86 14.20
C ALA A 50 -10.88 35.40 14.28
N LEU A 51 -11.80 36.12 13.64
CA LEU A 51 -11.88 37.56 13.70
C LEU A 51 -12.16 38.07 15.13
N ALA A 52 -13.08 37.42 15.86
CA ALA A 52 -13.38 37.81 17.23
C ALA A 52 -12.20 37.61 18.18
N GLY A 53 -11.47 36.50 18.03
CA GLY A 53 -10.25 36.23 18.78
C GLY A 53 -9.14 37.25 18.46
N LEU A 54 -9.00 37.58 17.16
CA LEU A 54 -8.04 38.58 16.70
C LEU A 54 -8.40 39.96 17.25
N ASP A 55 -9.67 40.36 17.24
CA ASP A 55 -10.12 41.65 17.81
C ASP A 55 -9.77 41.78 19.31
N LYS A 56 -9.76 40.68 20.04
CA LYS A 56 -9.52 40.65 21.50
C LYS A 56 -8.10 40.19 21.88
N HIS A 57 -7.16 40.04 20.95
CA HIS A 57 -5.84 39.47 21.17
C HIS A 57 -5.03 40.18 22.30
N MET A 58 -5.10 41.53 22.36
CA MET A 58 -4.44 42.31 23.43
C MET A 58 -5.12 42.14 24.77
N TYR A 59 -6.45 42.17 24.83
CA TYR A 59 -7.22 41.94 26.06
C TYR A 59 -6.91 40.58 26.66
N LEU A 60 -6.95 39.53 25.83
CA LEU A 60 -6.66 38.14 26.27
C LEU A 60 -5.20 37.97 26.69
N ALA A 61 -4.25 38.65 26.04
CA ALA A 61 -2.84 38.61 26.42
C ALA A 61 -2.62 39.26 27.81
N LYS A 62 -3.26 40.43 28.05
CA LYS A 62 -3.19 41.12 29.34
C LYS A 62 -3.78 40.25 30.45
N LEU A 63 -4.97 39.72 30.25
CA LEU A 63 -5.61 38.84 31.24
C LEU A 63 -4.76 37.59 31.56
N ALA A 64 -4.13 37.00 30.55
CA ALA A 64 -3.28 35.81 30.73
C ALA A 64 -2.03 36.12 31.55
N VAL A 65 -1.39 37.30 31.38
CA VAL A 65 -0.23 37.73 32.20
C VAL A 65 -0.65 38.04 33.63
N GLU A 66 -1.75 38.77 33.81
CA GLU A 66 -2.26 39.15 35.15
C GLU A 66 -2.67 37.93 35.97
N GLU A 67 -3.39 36.98 35.37
CA GLU A 67 -3.83 35.78 36.08
C GLU A 67 -2.68 34.80 36.37
N THR A 68 -1.81 34.55 35.38
CA THR A 68 -0.76 33.52 35.52
C THR A 68 0.51 34.02 36.18
N GLY A 69 0.78 35.35 36.18
CA GLY A 69 2.04 35.97 36.62
C GLY A 69 3.23 35.56 35.76
N ARG A 70 3.03 35.13 34.49
CA ARG A 70 4.05 34.49 33.65
C ARG A 70 4.10 35.11 32.26
N GLY A 71 5.30 35.14 31.68
CA GLY A 71 5.54 35.50 30.31
C GLY A 71 5.66 36.99 30.04
N VAL A 72 5.55 37.37 28.81
CA VAL A 72 5.71 38.73 28.26
C VAL A 72 4.44 39.11 27.52
N TYR A 73 3.88 40.29 27.87
CA TYR A 73 2.61 40.74 27.33
C TYR A 73 2.62 40.82 25.80
N GLU A 74 3.68 41.42 25.25
CA GLU A 74 3.83 41.61 23.79
C GLU A 74 3.95 40.25 23.06
N ASP A 75 4.62 39.30 23.66
CA ASP A 75 4.77 37.96 23.06
C ASP A 75 3.46 37.16 23.15
N LYS A 76 2.67 37.34 24.22
CA LYS A 76 1.33 36.74 24.32
C LYS A 76 0.36 37.36 23.28
N ILE A 77 0.51 38.64 22.98
CA ILE A 77 -0.20 39.30 21.86
C ILE A 77 0.12 38.54 20.57
N THR A 78 1.42 38.35 20.27
CA THR A 78 1.89 37.64 19.09
C THR A 78 1.35 36.20 19.05
N LYS A 79 1.36 35.48 20.17
CA LYS A 79 0.77 34.12 20.27
C LYS A 79 -0.73 34.10 19.96
N ASN A 80 -1.48 35.10 20.44
CA ASN A 80 -2.91 35.21 20.18
C ASN A 80 -3.19 35.54 18.70
N ILE A 81 -2.38 36.42 18.08
CA ILE A 81 -2.45 36.69 16.63
C ILE A 81 -2.17 35.39 15.86
N PHE A 82 -1.09 34.66 16.18
CA PHE A 82 -0.75 33.41 15.54
C PHE A 82 -1.90 32.39 15.64
N SER A 83 -2.51 32.25 16.81
CA SER A 83 -3.59 31.27 17.05
C SER A 83 -4.92 31.59 16.34
N THR A 84 -5.04 32.76 15.76
CA THR A 84 -6.21 33.20 14.99
C THR A 84 -5.88 33.38 13.51
N GLU A 85 -4.96 34.28 13.17
CA GLU A 85 -4.61 34.62 11.80
C GLU A 85 -3.93 33.46 11.07
N TYR A 86 -2.80 32.96 11.59
CA TYR A 86 -2.06 31.86 10.94
C TYR A 86 -2.85 30.54 10.95
N ILE A 87 -3.54 30.25 12.05
CA ILE A 87 -4.36 29.04 12.14
C ILE A 87 -5.50 29.09 11.12
N TRP A 88 -6.24 30.21 11.07
CA TRP A 88 -7.28 30.39 10.06
C TRP A 88 -6.72 30.26 8.62
N HIS A 89 -5.58 30.94 8.35
CA HIS A 89 -4.94 30.84 7.04
C HIS A 89 -4.59 29.39 6.68
N GLY A 90 -4.08 28.62 7.63
CA GLY A 90 -3.70 27.24 7.42
C GLY A 90 -4.85 26.28 7.19
N ILE A 91 -6.06 26.57 7.75
CA ILE A 91 -7.19 25.64 7.68
C ILE A 91 -8.35 26.10 6.78
N LYS A 92 -8.34 27.34 6.29
CA LYS A 92 -9.49 27.92 5.54
C LYS A 92 -9.89 27.13 4.29
N TYR A 93 -8.93 26.51 3.64
CA TYR A 93 -9.15 25.71 2.43
C TYR A 93 -9.30 24.20 2.70
N ASP A 94 -9.13 23.77 3.94
CA ASP A 94 -9.32 22.36 4.29
C ASP A 94 -10.79 21.95 4.07
N LYS A 95 -10.96 20.89 3.31
CA LYS A 95 -12.26 20.24 3.15
C LYS A 95 -12.50 19.29 4.31
N THR A 96 -13.45 19.63 5.16
CA THR A 96 -13.74 18.91 6.42
C THR A 96 -15.20 18.49 6.54
N VAL A 97 -16.03 18.77 5.52
CA VAL A 97 -17.47 18.50 5.51
C VAL A 97 -17.88 17.87 4.19
N GLY A 98 -18.64 16.78 4.27
CA GLY A 98 -19.18 16.11 3.09
C GLY A 98 -18.11 15.45 2.24
N VAL A 99 -18.28 15.48 0.93
CA VAL A 99 -17.33 14.87 -0.01
C VAL A 99 -16.06 15.73 -0.11
N ILE A 100 -14.97 15.23 0.43
CA ILE A 100 -13.67 15.93 0.45
C ILE A 100 -12.76 15.54 -0.70
N GLU A 101 -12.99 14.38 -1.29
CA GLU A 101 -12.29 13.89 -2.48
C GLU A 101 -13.27 13.10 -3.35
N ASP A 102 -13.32 13.39 -4.62
CA ASP A 102 -14.06 12.62 -5.63
C ASP A 102 -13.10 12.23 -6.74
N ASN A 103 -12.75 10.96 -6.79
CA ASN A 103 -11.82 10.41 -7.77
C ASN A 103 -12.57 9.49 -8.73
N ALA A 104 -13.01 10.08 -9.84
CA ALA A 104 -13.72 9.36 -10.88
C ALA A 104 -12.84 8.33 -11.62
N TYR A 105 -11.51 8.53 -11.66
CA TYR A 105 -10.58 7.61 -12.32
C TYR A 105 -10.40 6.32 -11.53
N ASP A 106 -10.25 6.42 -10.21
CA ASP A 106 -10.08 5.28 -9.31
C ASP A 106 -11.40 4.80 -8.68
N ASN A 107 -12.51 5.44 -9.05
CA ASN A 107 -13.88 5.06 -8.72
C ASN A 107 -14.17 5.06 -7.20
N PHE A 108 -13.66 6.09 -6.48
CA PHE A 108 -13.97 6.26 -5.07
C PHE A 108 -14.27 7.70 -4.70
N GLN A 109 -14.96 7.86 -3.59
CA GLN A 109 -15.15 9.14 -2.90
C GLN A 109 -14.72 9.02 -1.45
N LYS A 110 -14.20 10.13 -0.89
CA LYS A 110 -13.95 10.27 0.55
C LYS A 110 -14.93 11.28 1.14
N ILE A 111 -15.55 10.90 2.24
CA ILE A 111 -16.52 11.73 2.97
C ILE A 111 -15.93 12.00 4.35
N ALA A 112 -15.86 13.29 4.73
CA ALA A 112 -15.42 13.69 6.06
C ALA A 112 -16.61 13.77 7.01
N GLU A 113 -16.41 13.21 8.20
CA GLU A 113 -17.34 13.32 9.34
C GLU A 113 -16.58 13.76 10.59
N PRO A 114 -17.23 14.44 11.54
CA PRO A 114 -16.61 14.76 12.81
C PRO A 114 -16.19 13.48 13.56
N VAL A 115 -15.12 13.57 14.36
CA VAL A 115 -14.77 12.46 15.28
C VAL A 115 -15.79 12.33 16.40
N GLY A 116 -16.47 13.43 16.78
CA GLY A 116 -17.42 13.48 17.87
C GLY A 116 -17.07 14.56 18.90
N ILE A 117 -17.46 14.37 20.15
CA ILE A 117 -17.15 15.31 21.24
C ILE A 117 -15.66 15.24 21.56
N VAL A 118 -14.99 16.38 21.52
CA VAL A 118 -13.57 16.54 21.84
C VAL A 118 -13.38 17.08 23.24
N MET A 119 -12.51 16.46 24.03
CA MET A 119 -12.00 17.04 25.28
C MET A 119 -10.75 17.86 24.98
N GLY A 120 -10.76 19.15 25.26
CA GLY A 120 -9.62 20.06 25.12
C GLY A 120 -8.91 20.29 26.46
N ILE A 121 -7.62 19.94 26.56
CA ILE A 121 -6.79 20.24 27.75
C ILE A 121 -5.80 21.33 27.37
N THR A 122 -5.76 22.44 28.10
CA THR A 122 -4.87 23.58 27.83
C THR A 122 -3.86 23.81 28.93
N PRO A 123 -2.63 24.22 28.59
CA PRO A 123 -1.56 24.46 29.59
C PRO A 123 -1.66 25.86 30.19
N VAL A 124 -1.01 26.04 31.33
CA VAL A 124 -0.86 27.38 31.95
C VAL A 124 0.07 28.31 31.17
N THR A 125 0.97 27.75 30.35
CA THR A 125 1.99 28.51 29.60
C THR A 125 1.41 29.28 28.41
N ASN A 126 0.42 28.70 27.74
CA ASN A 126 -0.20 29.27 26.53
C ASN A 126 -1.73 29.18 26.61
N PRO A 127 -2.38 29.72 27.63
CA PRO A 127 -3.77 29.41 27.95
C PRO A 127 -4.74 29.92 26.87
N THR A 128 -4.68 31.22 26.52
CA THR A 128 -5.60 31.83 25.56
C THR A 128 -5.36 31.37 24.12
N SER A 129 -4.11 31.36 23.69
CA SER A 129 -3.75 30.95 22.31
C SER A 129 -4.06 29.47 22.06
N THR A 130 -3.79 28.57 23.01
CA THR A 130 -4.12 27.15 22.85
C THR A 130 -5.64 26.91 22.86
N THR A 131 -6.38 27.66 23.66
CA THR A 131 -7.86 27.61 23.67
C THR A 131 -8.43 28.02 22.33
N MET A 132 -7.97 29.18 21.78
CA MET A 132 -8.43 29.66 20.47
C MET A 132 -8.09 28.67 19.35
N PHE A 133 -6.84 28.21 19.30
CA PHE A 133 -6.41 27.19 18.33
C PHE A 133 -7.31 25.94 18.33
N LYS A 134 -7.50 25.33 19.53
CA LYS A 134 -8.31 24.10 19.64
C LYS A 134 -9.77 24.32 19.31
N ALA A 135 -10.33 25.47 19.70
CA ALA A 135 -11.71 25.82 19.35
C ALA A 135 -11.89 25.99 17.84
N LEU A 136 -10.94 26.65 17.13
CA LEU A 136 -11.01 26.84 15.69
C LEU A 136 -10.95 25.51 14.91
N ILE A 137 -9.98 24.64 15.23
CA ILE A 137 -9.86 23.36 14.51
C ILE A 137 -11.01 22.41 14.82
N SER A 138 -11.57 22.46 16.04
CA SER A 138 -12.75 21.66 16.41
C SER A 138 -14.00 22.16 15.67
N ALA A 139 -14.25 23.46 15.66
CA ALA A 139 -15.37 24.03 14.91
C ALA A 139 -15.27 23.79 13.40
N LYS A 140 -14.05 23.92 12.82
CA LYS A 140 -13.78 23.61 11.41
C LYS A 140 -14.19 22.20 11.00
N THR A 141 -14.17 21.27 11.94
CA THR A 141 -14.50 19.87 11.73
C THR A 141 -15.85 19.45 12.35
N ARG A 142 -16.66 20.43 12.77
CA ARG A 142 -17.98 20.21 13.37
C ARG A 142 -17.94 19.38 14.66
N ASN A 143 -16.82 19.41 15.40
CA ASN A 143 -16.68 18.73 16.66
C ASN A 143 -16.98 19.69 17.81
N PRO A 144 -17.98 19.43 18.64
CA PRO A 144 -18.13 20.13 19.92
C PRO A 144 -16.94 19.87 20.81
N ILE A 145 -16.47 20.91 21.51
CA ILE A 145 -15.31 20.82 22.41
C ILE A 145 -15.67 21.21 23.83
N ILE A 146 -15.25 20.37 24.79
CA ILE A 146 -15.38 20.65 26.22
C ILE A 146 -13.97 20.79 26.81
N PHE A 147 -13.66 21.96 27.32
CA PHE A 147 -12.33 22.26 27.86
C PHE A 147 -12.20 21.90 29.35
N GLY A 148 -11.05 21.30 29.69
CA GLY A 148 -10.49 21.26 31.03
C GLY A 148 -9.31 22.21 31.13
N PHE A 149 -9.52 23.40 31.67
CA PHE A 149 -8.50 24.43 31.82
C PHE A 149 -7.59 24.17 33.02
N HIS A 150 -6.36 24.68 32.97
CA HIS A 150 -5.50 24.68 34.16
C HIS A 150 -6.05 25.63 35.21
N PRO A 151 -6.16 25.25 36.50
CA PRO A 151 -6.74 26.11 37.54
C PRO A 151 -6.14 27.50 37.65
N SER A 152 -4.82 27.67 37.42
CA SER A 152 -4.12 28.95 37.47
C SER A 152 -4.24 29.78 36.15
N ALA A 153 -5.10 29.35 35.21
CA ALA A 153 -5.34 30.06 33.94
C ALA A 153 -6.79 29.87 33.52
N GLN A 154 -7.70 29.69 34.49
CA GLN A 154 -9.09 29.41 34.27
C GLN A 154 -9.86 30.59 33.64
N GLU A 155 -9.62 31.80 34.18
CA GLU A 155 -10.38 33.00 33.76
C GLU A 155 -9.99 33.45 32.37
N CYS A 156 -8.70 33.55 32.05
CA CYS A 156 -8.24 33.92 30.71
C CYS A 156 -8.58 32.90 29.65
N SER A 157 -8.52 31.60 29.96
CA SER A 157 -8.91 30.53 29.04
C SER A 157 -10.43 30.54 28.79
N ALA A 158 -11.24 30.69 29.84
CA ALA A 158 -12.70 30.77 29.72
C ALA A 158 -13.13 32.02 28.96
N ALA A 159 -12.46 33.17 29.18
CA ALA A 159 -12.70 34.37 28.39
C ALA A 159 -12.43 34.17 26.90
N ALA A 160 -11.32 33.52 26.54
CA ALA A 160 -11.01 33.19 25.16
C ALA A 160 -12.07 32.22 24.56
N ALA A 161 -12.44 31.18 25.27
CA ALA A 161 -13.48 30.23 24.85
C ALA A 161 -14.83 30.94 24.63
N LYS A 162 -15.22 31.80 25.55
CA LYS A 162 -16.49 32.54 25.48
C LYS A 162 -16.53 33.50 24.27
N ILE A 163 -15.46 34.23 24.01
CA ILE A 163 -15.36 35.14 22.86
C ILE A 163 -15.57 34.37 21.55
N LEU A 164 -14.92 33.24 21.40
CA LEU A 164 -15.07 32.41 20.20
C LEU A 164 -16.44 31.74 20.13
N HIS A 165 -16.99 31.26 21.25
CA HIS A 165 -18.33 30.69 21.34
C HIS A 165 -19.37 31.70 20.87
N ASP A 166 -19.41 32.90 21.47
CA ASP A 166 -20.40 33.92 21.19
C ASP A 166 -20.35 34.41 19.73
N ALA A 167 -19.13 34.52 19.16
CA ALA A 167 -18.93 34.87 17.76
C ALA A 167 -19.41 33.73 16.84
N GLY A 168 -19.10 32.48 17.17
CA GLY A 168 -19.52 31.30 16.43
C GLY A 168 -21.06 31.17 16.41
N VAL A 169 -21.71 31.27 17.55
CA VAL A 169 -23.19 31.23 17.67
C VAL A 169 -23.83 32.32 16.85
N LYS A 170 -23.31 33.55 16.94
CA LYS A 170 -23.79 34.67 16.12
C LYS A 170 -23.63 34.41 14.62
N ALA A 171 -22.65 33.63 14.22
CA ALA A 171 -22.43 33.25 12.82
C ALA A 171 -23.16 31.96 12.40
N GLY A 172 -23.95 31.36 13.28
CA GLY A 172 -24.78 30.18 12.99
C GLY A 172 -24.29 28.87 13.58
N ALA A 173 -23.27 28.87 14.44
CA ALA A 173 -22.88 27.67 15.17
C ALA A 173 -23.97 27.25 16.18
N PRO A 174 -24.10 25.95 16.49
CA PRO A 174 -25.00 25.48 17.53
C PRO A 174 -24.60 26.01 18.92
N GLU A 175 -25.60 26.28 19.74
CA GLU A 175 -25.34 26.59 21.17
C GLU A 175 -24.57 25.42 21.83
N ASN A 176 -23.69 25.71 22.76
CA ASN A 176 -22.88 24.78 23.53
C ASN A 176 -21.87 23.95 22.69
N PHE A 177 -21.48 24.38 21.47
CA PHE A 177 -20.43 23.74 20.72
C PHE A 177 -19.02 23.94 21.33
N ILE A 178 -18.84 24.99 22.14
CA ILE A 178 -17.68 25.21 23.00
C ILE A 178 -18.18 25.30 24.44
N GLN A 179 -17.68 24.44 25.29
CA GLN A 179 -17.96 24.42 26.71
C GLN A 179 -16.68 24.25 27.52
N TRP A 180 -16.74 24.49 28.81
CA TRP A 180 -15.62 24.24 29.71
C TRP A 180 -16.11 23.86 31.12
N ILE A 181 -15.23 23.24 31.89
CA ILE A 181 -15.46 22.95 33.30
C ILE A 181 -15.27 24.26 34.07
N GLU A 182 -16.35 24.82 34.64
CA GLU A 182 -16.29 26.16 35.30
C GLU A 182 -15.39 26.17 36.55
N LEU A 183 -15.43 25.10 37.33
CA LEU A 183 -14.56 24.89 38.49
C LEU A 183 -13.80 23.60 38.32
N PRO A 184 -12.59 23.67 37.72
CA PRO A 184 -11.81 22.49 37.43
C PRO A 184 -11.27 21.81 38.68
N THR A 185 -11.54 20.51 38.77
CA THR A 185 -10.97 19.59 39.73
C THR A 185 -10.42 18.36 39.02
N MET A 186 -9.51 17.65 39.67
CA MET A 186 -9.01 16.40 39.09
C MET A 186 -10.13 15.37 38.83
N ASP A 187 -11.13 15.29 39.74
CA ASP A 187 -12.26 14.35 39.59
C ASP A 187 -13.11 14.69 38.37
N LYS A 188 -13.44 15.99 38.17
CA LYS A 188 -14.19 16.42 36.97
C LYS A 188 -13.38 16.21 35.69
N THR A 189 -12.08 16.49 35.73
CA THR A 189 -11.19 16.27 34.59
C THR A 189 -11.11 14.79 34.25
N ASN A 190 -10.98 13.91 35.26
CA ASN A 190 -10.96 12.47 35.06
C ASN A 190 -12.35 11.95 34.61
N ALA A 191 -13.45 12.46 35.15
CA ALA A 191 -14.79 12.12 34.73
C ALA A 191 -15.02 12.47 33.25
N LEU A 192 -14.58 13.65 32.77
CA LEU A 192 -14.67 14.05 31.37
C LEU A 192 -13.79 13.16 30.49
N MET A 193 -12.56 12.91 30.93
CA MET A 193 -11.58 12.08 30.19
C MET A 193 -12.10 10.64 29.98
N ASN A 194 -12.80 10.08 30.98
CA ASN A 194 -13.30 8.71 30.92
C ASN A 194 -14.75 8.61 30.46
N ASN A 195 -15.46 9.73 30.21
CA ASN A 195 -16.86 9.70 29.76
C ASN A 195 -16.98 9.00 28.40
N PRO A 196 -17.84 7.97 28.25
CA PRO A 196 -17.92 7.13 27.04
C PRO A 196 -18.25 7.92 25.76
N ASP A 197 -18.96 9.04 25.88
CA ASP A 197 -19.39 9.84 24.74
C ASP A 197 -18.32 10.86 24.27
N VAL A 198 -17.23 11.03 25.02
CA VAL A 198 -16.07 11.78 24.54
C VAL A 198 -15.27 10.92 23.59
N ALA A 199 -15.17 11.37 22.34
CA ALA A 199 -14.57 10.59 21.26
C ALA A 199 -13.05 10.74 21.13
N LEU A 200 -12.51 11.91 21.48
CA LEU A 200 -11.09 12.23 21.33
C LEU A 200 -10.61 13.22 22.39
N ILE A 201 -9.39 13.05 22.84
CA ILE A 201 -8.73 13.96 23.78
C ILE A 201 -7.62 14.73 23.06
N LEU A 202 -7.72 16.06 23.04
CA LEU A 202 -6.75 16.97 22.48
C LEU A 202 -5.95 17.62 23.61
N ALA A 203 -4.84 16.97 24.01
CA ALA A 203 -4.11 17.28 25.22
C ALA A 203 -2.85 18.12 24.97
N THR A 204 -2.78 19.29 25.60
CA THR A 204 -1.54 20.06 25.72
C THR A 204 -1.33 20.38 27.18
N GLY A 205 -0.28 19.82 27.80
CA GLY A 205 -0.05 19.96 29.24
C GLY A 205 1.21 19.25 29.71
N GLY A 206 1.40 19.18 31.00
CA GLY A 206 2.54 18.46 31.60
C GLY A 206 2.49 16.94 31.30
N SER A 207 3.66 16.30 31.38
CA SER A 207 3.84 14.87 31.04
C SER A 207 2.85 13.92 31.71
N ALA A 208 2.47 14.19 32.97
CA ALA A 208 1.51 13.37 33.72
C ALA A 208 0.11 13.43 33.10
N MET A 209 -0.35 14.62 32.71
CA MET A 209 -1.67 14.82 32.11
C MET A 209 -1.73 14.20 30.71
N VAL A 210 -0.68 14.39 29.91
CA VAL A 210 -0.58 13.78 28.57
C VAL A 210 -0.54 12.25 28.69
N LYS A 211 0.20 11.71 29.66
CA LYS A 211 0.21 10.26 29.94
C LYS A 211 -1.18 9.75 30.34
N ALA A 212 -1.90 10.49 31.19
CA ALA A 212 -3.27 10.13 31.58
C ALA A 212 -4.20 10.09 30.35
N ALA A 213 -4.12 11.10 29.48
CA ALA A 213 -4.90 11.15 28.25
C ALA A 213 -4.66 9.94 27.32
N TYR A 214 -3.40 9.51 27.16
CA TYR A 214 -3.08 8.31 26.38
C TYR A 214 -3.42 6.99 27.08
N SER A 215 -3.61 7.00 28.41
CA SER A 215 -3.87 5.79 29.21
C SER A 215 -5.35 5.53 29.48
N CYS A 216 -6.26 6.44 29.11
CA CYS A 216 -7.69 6.31 29.37
C CYS A 216 -8.44 5.40 28.40
N GLY A 217 -7.74 4.82 27.40
CA GLY A 217 -8.33 3.91 26.41
C GLY A 217 -9.06 4.60 25.25
N LYS A 218 -8.92 5.93 25.12
CA LYS A 218 -9.50 6.73 24.03
C LYS A 218 -8.43 7.24 23.06
N PRO A 219 -8.80 7.54 21.81
CA PRO A 219 -7.94 8.30 20.93
C PRO A 219 -7.50 9.61 21.56
N ALA A 220 -6.21 9.88 21.58
CA ALA A 220 -5.65 11.12 22.09
C ALA A 220 -4.62 11.71 21.14
N LEU A 221 -4.66 13.02 20.96
CA LEU A 221 -3.66 13.82 20.28
C LEU A 221 -3.00 14.71 21.33
N GLY A 222 -1.79 14.36 21.69
CA GLY A 222 -1.10 15.04 22.79
C GLY A 222 0.32 15.45 22.41
N VAL A 223 0.86 16.37 23.18
CA VAL A 223 2.25 16.85 23.04
C VAL A 223 3.04 16.46 24.28
N GLY A 224 4.16 15.76 24.07
CA GLY A 224 5.14 15.49 25.12
C GLY A 224 5.96 16.74 25.46
N PRO A 225 6.81 16.67 26.53
CA PRO A 225 7.76 17.73 26.86
C PRO A 225 8.78 17.90 25.73
N GLY A 226 9.30 19.11 25.56
CA GLY A 226 10.32 19.44 24.59
C GLY A 226 11.67 19.72 25.26
N ASN A 227 12.69 18.96 24.95
CA ASN A 227 14.06 19.25 25.37
C ASN A 227 14.94 19.52 24.14
N VAL A 228 14.75 20.69 23.53
CA VAL A 228 15.26 21.03 22.22
C VAL A 228 16.74 21.40 22.23
N PRO A 229 17.63 20.66 21.57
CA PRO A 229 19.00 21.09 21.31
C PRO A 229 19.05 22.04 20.10
N ALA A 230 19.90 23.06 20.15
CA ALA A 230 20.32 23.85 18.99
C ALA A 230 21.81 23.64 18.75
N PHE A 231 22.19 23.06 17.62
CA PHE A 231 23.58 22.82 17.26
C PHE A 231 24.06 23.87 16.27
N ILE A 232 25.12 24.61 16.64
CA ILE A 232 25.83 25.58 15.78
C ILE A 232 27.09 24.91 15.25
N GLU A 233 27.07 24.50 14.00
CA GLU A 233 28.19 23.88 13.28
C GLU A 233 29.09 24.99 12.69
N LYS A 234 30.37 24.72 12.50
CA LYS A 234 31.37 25.72 12.09
C LYS A 234 31.07 26.47 10.80
N SER A 235 30.27 25.91 9.89
CA SER A 235 29.87 26.56 8.64
C SER A 235 28.68 27.51 8.81
N ALA A 236 28.08 27.60 10.00
CA ALA A 236 26.91 28.43 10.26
C ALA A 236 27.20 29.91 10.06
N ASP A 237 26.18 30.65 9.64
CA ASP A 237 26.18 32.10 9.83
C ASP A 237 25.96 32.38 11.33
N ILE A 238 27.05 32.83 11.97
CA ILE A 238 27.07 33.02 13.41
C ILE A 238 26.15 34.15 13.86
N ASP A 239 26.03 35.22 13.08
CA ASP A 239 25.15 36.35 13.43
C ASP A 239 23.69 35.95 13.39
N GLN A 240 23.30 35.21 12.34
CA GLN A 240 21.97 34.64 12.24
C GLN A 240 21.70 33.62 13.35
N ALA A 241 22.58 32.66 13.54
CA ALA A 241 22.40 31.59 14.56
C ALA A 241 22.20 32.15 15.96
N VAL A 242 23.03 33.14 16.36
CA VAL A 242 22.91 33.79 17.67
C VAL A 242 21.59 34.56 17.78
N THR A 243 21.22 35.31 16.73
CA THR A 243 19.95 36.04 16.69
C THR A 243 18.76 35.12 16.83
N ASP A 244 18.72 34.06 16.06
CA ASP A 244 17.64 33.06 16.03
C ASP A 244 17.46 32.38 17.41
N ILE A 245 18.56 31.98 18.04
CA ILE A 245 18.53 31.35 19.37
C ILE A 245 18.05 32.36 20.43
N ILE A 246 18.53 33.61 20.41
CA ILE A 246 18.08 34.61 21.36
C ILE A 246 16.61 34.95 21.17
N LEU A 247 16.17 35.20 19.91
CA LEU A 247 14.78 35.44 19.59
C LEU A 247 13.87 34.32 20.10
N SER A 248 14.23 33.09 19.79
CA SER A 248 13.47 31.90 20.18
C SER A 248 13.43 31.70 21.70
N LYS A 249 14.58 31.83 22.38
CA LYS A 249 14.71 31.56 23.81
C LYS A 249 14.09 32.66 24.69
N THR A 250 14.05 33.90 24.23
CA THR A 250 13.43 35.00 24.97
C THR A 250 11.95 35.14 24.71
N PHE A 251 11.41 34.58 23.61
CA PHE A 251 10.01 34.65 23.29
C PHE A 251 9.13 34.10 24.41
N ASP A 252 8.31 34.97 24.99
CA ASP A 252 7.44 34.72 26.12
C ASP A 252 8.22 34.08 27.31
N ASN A 253 9.45 34.54 27.55
CA ASN A 253 10.38 33.99 28.53
C ASN A 253 10.59 32.47 28.36
N GLY A 254 10.69 31.96 27.14
CA GLY A 254 10.96 30.56 26.83
C GLY A 254 9.82 29.62 27.13
N MET A 255 8.58 30.09 27.18
CA MET A 255 7.41 29.27 27.52
C MET A 255 6.77 28.57 26.30
N ILE A 256 7.47 28.32 25.22
CA ILE A 256 7.01 27.37 24.20
C ILE A 256 7.84 26.09 24.33
N CYS A 257 7.18 24.94 24.26
CA CYS A 257 7.82 23.62 24.37
C CYS A 257 8.88 23.36 23.28
N ALA A 258 8.87 24.11 22.19
CA ALA A 258 9.88 24.08 21.14
C ALA A 258 11.05 25.06 21.38
N SER A 259 11.05 25.80 22.47
CA SER A 259 12.17 26.71 22.82
C SER A 259 13.43 25.91 23.10
N GLU A 260 14.56 26.40 22.63
CA GLU A 260 15.87 25.76 22.84
C GLU A 260 16.19 25.61 24.32
N GLN A 261 16.54 24.42 24.72
CA GLN A 261 16.96 24.12 26.11
C GLN A 261 18.48 24.02 26.23
N ALA A 262 19.15 23.80 25.12
CA ALA A 262 20.60 23.69 25.04
C ALA A 262 21.12 24.28 23.74
N VAL A 263 22.27 24.94 23.80
CA VAL A 263 23.09 25.29 22.65
C VAL A 263 24.36 24.46 22.65
N ILE A 264 24.67 23.87 21.53
CA ILE A 264 25.86 23.04 21.27
C ILE A 264 26.69 23.78 20.25
N ILE A 265 27.94 24.07 20.57
CA ILE A 265 28.78 24.92 19.71
C ILE A 265 30.08 24.18 19.38
N GLU A 266 30.43 24.13 18.12
CA GLU A 266 31.69 23.55 17.67
C GLU A 266 32.87 24.40 18.11
N GLU A 267 33.91 23.76 18.64
CA GLU A 267 35.07 24.44 19.28
C GLU A 267 35.70 25.50 18.40
N ALA A 268 35.76 25.25 17.09
CA ALA A 268 36.36 26.15 16.10
C ALA A 268 35.75 27.58 16.11
N ILE A 269 34.46 27.68 16.48
CA ILE A 269 33.70 28.94 16.49
C ILE A 269 33.20 29.34 17.89
N PHE A 270 33.51 28.56 18.91
CA PHE A 270 32.97 28.71 20.25
C PHE A 270 33.16 30.12 20.82
N ASP A 271 34.38 30.64 20.80
CA ASP A 271 34.70 31.95 21.41
C ASP A 271 34.01 33.09 20.62
N GLN A 272 33.87 32.97 19.32
CA GLN A 272 33.18 33.94 18.49
C GLN A 272 31.68 33.95 18.78
N VAL A 273 31.04 32.77 18.85
CA VAL A 273 29.60 32.63 19.19
C VAL A 273 29.37 33.17 20.61
N LYS A 274 30.18 32.78 21.62
CA LYS A 274 30.08 33.22 23.01
C LYS A 274 30.17 34.76 23.11
N LYS A 275 31.17 35.38 22.46
CA LYS A 275 31.32 36.83 22.41
C LYS A 275 30.08 37.52 21.84
N LYS A 276 29.51 36.99 20.77
CA LYS A 276 28.30 37.56 20.16
C LYS A 276 27.06 37.35 21.04
N MET A 277 26.90 36.21 21.68
CA MET A 277 25.83 35.96 22.64
C MET A 277 25.91 36.95 23.81
N ILE A 278 27.11 37.20 24.39
CA ILE A 278 27.30 38.18 25.47
C ILE A 278 26.92 39.58 24.99
N ALA A 279 27.38 39.96 23.79
CA ALA A 279 27.09 41.29 23.24
C ALA A 279 25.58 41.52 23.00
N ASN A 280 24.78 40.45 22.84
CA ASN A 280 23.35 40.49 22.64
C ASN A 280 22.54 40.25 23.96
N GLY A 281 23.18 40.24 25.15
CA GLY A 281 22.50 40.16 26.42
C GLY A 281 22.44 38.79 27.07
N CYS A 282 23.23 37.84 26.62
CA CYS A 282 23.39 36.56 27.31
C CYS A 282 24.44 36.72 28.43
N TYR A 283 24.13 36.22 29.61
CA TYR A 283 25.04 36.17 30.76
C TYR A 283 25.53 34.76 31.01
N PHE A 284 26.81 34.51 30.81
CA PHE A 284 27.46 33.22 31.09
C PHE A 284 27.81 33.16 32.56
N VAL A 285 27.11 32.30 33.33
CA VAL A 285 27.33 32.10 34.74
C VAL A 285 28.66 31.39 35.00
N ASN A 286 29.40 31.81 36.07
CA ASN A 286 30.58 31.11 36.52
C ASN A 286 30.22 29.83 37.28
N LYS A 287 31.20 29.03 37.71
CA LYS A 287 30.96 27.73 38.39
C LYS A 287 30.10 27.83 39.67
N ASP A 288 30.34 28.84 40.49
CA ASP A 288 29.60 29.04 41.73
C ASP A 288 28.15 29.49 41.44
N GLU A 289 27.99 30.37 40.46
CA GLU A 289 26.70 30.82 40.00
C GLU A 289 25.93 29.70 39.30
N ALA A 290 26.60 28.78 38.55
CA ALA A 290 25.96 27.62 37.95
C ALA A 290 25.40 26.65 39.00
N ALA A 291 26.09 26.47 40.11
CA ALA A 291 25.59 25.69 41.22
C ALA A 291 24.35 26.34 41.87
N LYS A 292 24.37 27.65 42.08
CA LYS A 292 23.22 28.41 42.60
C LYS A 292 22.04 28.34 41.62
N LEU A 293 22.28 28.51 40.31
CA LEU A 293 21.27 28.42 39.26
C LEU A 293 20.65 27.01 39.20
N THR A 294 21.47 25.96 39.31
CA THR A 294 20.98 24.61 39.35
C THR A 294 20.03 24.37 40.51
N ASN A 295 20.40 24.76 41.71
CA ASN A 295 19.59 24.57 42.91
C ASN A 295 18.32 25.42 42.93
N GLY A 296 18.36 26.64 42.38
CA GLY A 296 17.22 27.54 42.33
C GLY A 296 16.26 27.23 41.16
N ALA A 297 16.81 26.87 40.02
CA ALA A 297 16.01 26.66 38.81
C ALA A 297 15.45 25.21 38.66
N MET A 298 16.09 24.23 39.30
CA MET A 298 15.73 22.82 39.15
C MET A 298 15.43 22.16 40.50
N ASN A 299 14.47 21.27 40.51
CA ASN A 299 14.36 20.25 41.56
C ASN A 299 15.39 19.16 41.26
N VAL A 300 16.51 19.18 41.93
CA VAL A 300 17.66 18.31 41.65
C VAL A 300 17.32 16.84 41.84
N GLU A 301 16.53 16.47 42.85
CA GLU A 301 16.14 15.08 43.14
C GLU A 301 15.29 14.48 42.01
N LYS A 302 14.33 15.25 41.50
CA LYS A 302 13.40 14.82 40.44
C LYS A 302 13.89 15.14 39.04
N CYS A 303 15.00 15.85 38.93
CA CYS A 303 15.52 16.40 37.68
C CYS A 303 14.44 17.12 36.84
N ALA A 304 13.62 17.94 37.55
CA ALA A 304 12.49 18.65 36.95
C ALA A 304 12.64 20.17 37.22
N VAL A 305 12.05 20.97 36.31
CA VAL A 305 12.05 22.43 36.47
C VAL A 305 11.33 22.86 37.77
N ASN A 306 11.88 23.84 38.45
CA ASN A 306 11.17 24.54 39.52
C ASN A 306 10.00 25.35 38.94
N PRO A 307 8.74 25.06 39.28
CA PRO A 307 7.60 25.81 38.73
C PRO A 307 7.64 27.32 38.91
N ALA A 308 8.38 27.80 39.92
CA ALA A 308 8.48 29.23 40.23
C ALA A 308 9.25 30.03 39.18
N ILE A 309 10.17 29.40 38.42
CA ILE A 309 10.96 30.12 37.42
C ILE A 309 10.30 30.07 36.02
N VAL A 310 9.29 29.23 35.81
CA VAL A 310 8.64 29.06 34.49
C VAL A 310 8.03 30.38 34.07
N GLY A 311 8.48 30.88 32.92
CA GLY A 311 8.01 32.15 32.35
C GLY A 311 8.47 33.41 33.05
N GLN A 312 9.42 33.32 33.98
CA GLN A 312 10.04 34.49 34.62
C GLN A 312 11.19 35.03 33.75
N SER A 313 11.50 36.32 33.85
CA SER A 313 12.63 36.93 33.15
C SER A 313 13.97 36.43 33.68
N ALA A 314 15.02 36.49 32.87
CA ALA A 314 16.37 36.07 33.26
C ALA A 314 16.88 36.80 34.49
N VAL A 315 16.61 38.12 34.62
CA VAL A 315 16.97 38.94 35.79
C VAL A 315 16.25 38.45 37.03
N LYS A 316 14.93 38.15 36.93
CA LYS A 316 14.15 37.65 38.05
C LYS A 316 14.63 36.27 38.52
N ILE A 317 14.98 35.41 37.59
CA ILE A 317 15.53 34.07 37.90
C ILE A 317 16.89 34.19 38.60
N ALA A 318 17.75 35.10 38.11
CA ALA A 318 19.04 35.36 38.72
C ALA A 318 18.87 35.87 40.18
N GLU A 319 17.94 36.79 40.40
CA GLU A 319 17.58 37.30 41.72
C GLU A 319 17.14 36.15 42.67
N MET A 320 16.22 35.30 42.18
CA MET A 320 15.71 34.15 42.94
C MET A 320 16.83 33.14 43.28
N CYS A 321 17.86 33.05 42.46
CA CYS A 321 19.01 32.16 42.65
C CYS A 321 20.17 32.85 43.43
N GLY A 322 20.02 34.10 43.79
CA GLY A 322 21.09 34.87 44.47
C GLY A 322 22.31 35.14 43.57
N ILE A 323 22.07 35.43 42.31
CA ILE A 323 23.08 35.76 41.28
C ILE A 323 22.85 37.21 40.85
N GLN A 324 23.91 38.00 40.84
CA GLN A 324 23.86 39.39 40.36
C GLN A 324 24.18 39.45 38.85
N VAL A 325 23.28 40.00 38.07
CA VAL A 325 23.42 40.13 36.62
C VAL A 325 23.10 41.57 36.18
N PRO A 326 23.62 41.99 35.01
CA PRO A 326 23.24 43.28 34.43
C PRO A 326 21.72 43.36 34.18
N ALA A 327 21.14 44.55 34.34
CA ALA A 327 19.69 44.77 34.17
C ALA A 327 19.18 44.39 32.76
N GLY A 328 20.05 44.44 31.75
CA GLY A 328 19.71 44.07 30.36
C GLY A 328 19.91 42.59 30.01
N THR A 329 20.13 41.73 31.03
CA THR A 329 20.33 40.28 30.80
C THR A 329 19.05 39.63 30.27
N LYS A 330 19.17 38.99 29.11
CA LYS A 330 18.07 38.31 28.44
C LYS A 330 18.04 36.79 28.68
N ILE A 331 19.21 36.17 28.78
CA ILE A 331 19.35 34.71 28.91
C ILE A 331 20.49 34.43 29.92
N LEU A 332 20.27 33.50 30.87
CA LEU A 332 21.30 32.92 31.70
C LEU A 332 21.86 31.66 31.03
N VAL A 333 23.14 31.64 30.74
CA VAL A 333 23.81 30.52 30.03
C VAL A 333 24.74 29.81 30.98
N ALA A 334 24.57 28.51 31.17
CA ALA A 334 25.44 27.65 31.95
C ALA A 334 26.24 26.70 31.08
N GLU A 335 27.56 26.81 31.11
CA GLU A 335 28.44 25.81 30.45
C GLU A 335 28.44 24.53 31.30
N ILE A 336 28.03 23.40 30.74
CA ILE A 336 27.94 22.09 31.38
C ILE A 336 28.55 20.99 30.50
N GLU A 337 29.05 19.93 31.16
CA GLU A 337 29.83 18.90 30.47
C GLU A 337 29.02 17.71 29.97
N GLY A 338 27.90 17.40 30.62
CA GLY A 338 27.12 16.17 30.33
C GLY A 338 25.63 16.38 30.31
N VAL A 339 24.91 15.32 30.00
CA VAL A 339 23.46 15.24 29.93
C VAL A 339 22.97 14.22 30.96
N GLY A 340 21.80 14.44 31.53
CA GLY A 340 21.15 13.50 32.44
C GLY A 340 21.04 14.01 33.88
N THR A 341 20.68 13.13 34.80
CA THR A 341 20.34 13.47 36.19
C THR A 341 21.47 14.12 36.96
N LYS A 342 22.73 13.84 36.61
CA LYS A 342 23.91 14.50 37.20
C LYS A 342 24.07 15.95 36.72
N TYR A 343 23.40 16.32 35.67
CA TYR A 343 23.45 17.64 35.07
C TYR A 343 22.02 18.20 34.89
N PRO A 344 21.32 18.57 35.98
CA PRO A 344 19.89 18.90 35.92
C PRO A 344 19.54 20.02 34.93
N LEU A 345 20.46 20.97 34.69
CA LEU A 345 20.28 22.02 33.68
C LEU A 345 20.24 21.51 32.24
N SER A 346 20.49 20.20 32.00
CA SER A 346 20.28 19.58 30.68
C SER A 346 18.81 19.25 30.39
N ALA A 347 17.92 19.30 31.38
CA ALA A 347 16.48 19.07 31.22
C ALA A 347 15.73 20.32 30.74
N GLU A 348 14.46 20.17 30.38
CA GLU A 348 13.57 21.26 30.00
C GLU A 348 13.37 22.25 31.14
N LYS A 349 13.41 23.55 30.85
CA LYS A 349 13.36 24.61 31.84
C LYS A 349 12.21 25.60 31.65
N LEU A 350 11.64 25.72 30.48
CA LEU A 350 10.55 26.64 30.10
C LEU A 350 10.77 28.06 30.59
N SER A 351 12.00 28.55 30.47
CA SER A 351 12.49 29.83 31.02
C SER A 351 13.72 30.26 30.22
N PRO A 352 14.16 31.55 30.31
CA PRO A 352 15.38 32.03 29.66
C PRO A 352 16.68 31.54 30.32
N VAL A 353 16.76 30.27 30.61
CA VAL A 353 17.95 29.55 31.08
C VAL A 353 18.36 28.53 30.01
N LEU A 354 19.64 28.60 29.57
CA LEU A 354 20.17 27.81 28.46
C LEU A 354 21.41 27.01 28.91
N ALA A 355 21.41 25.69 28.68
CA ALA A 355 22.62 24.89 28.80
C ALA A 355 23.53 25.15 27.61
N CYS A 356 24.86 25.20 27.81
CA CYS A 356 25.83 25.39 26.73
C CYS A 356 26.87 24.29 26.77
N TYR A 357 27.11 23.69 25.56
CA TYR A 357 28.10 22.64 25.37
C TYR A 357 29.13 23.06 24.32
N LYS A 358 30.41 22.86 24.65
CA LYS A 358 31.51 22.96 23.69
C LYS A 358 31.84 21.57 23.13
N VAL A 359 31.86 21.38 21.82
CA VAL A 359 32.14 20.10 21.16
C VAL A 359 33.29 20.22 20.18
N LYS A 360 34.08 19.16 20.01
CA LYS A 360 35.26 19.17 19.17
C LYS A 360 34.97 19.25 17.65
N ASN A 361 33.89 18.62 17.22
CA ASN A 361 33.55 18.51 15.81
C ASN A 361 32.04 18.23 15.64
N ALA A 362 31.58 18.20 14.40
CA ALA A 362 30.18 17.95 14.05
C ALA A 362 29.63 16.63 14.60
N ASP A 363 30.40 15.52 14.51
CA ASP A 363 29.93 14.22 14.99
C ASP A 363 29.65 14.23 16.48
N GLN A 364 30.55 14.86 17.29
CA GLN A 364 30.33 15.03 18.74
C GLN A 364 29.13 15.95 19.03
N GLY A 365 28.90 16.97 18.17
CA GLY A 365 27.75 17.87 18.31
C GLY A 365 26.43 17.14 18.05
N ILE A 366 26.40 16.29 17.02
CA ILE A 366 25.26 15.46 16.69
C ILE A 366 24.93 14.48 17.84
N GLU A 367 25.93 13.78 18.36
CA GLU A 367 25.72 12.86 19.49
C GLU A 367 25.26 13.59 20.77
N ARG A 368 25.82 14.76 21.06
CA ARG A 368 25.36 15.59 22.19
C ARG A 368 23.91 16.02 22.03
N ALA A 369 23.50 16.39 20.82
CA ALA A 369 22.12 16.74 20.53
C ALA A 369 21.19 15.52 20.69
N ALA A 370 21.64 14.35 20.27
CA ALA A 370 20.90 13.10 20.45
C ALA A 370 20.72 12.75 21.92
N GLU A 371 21.78 12.83 22.73
CA GLU A 371 21.71 12.62 24.20
C GLU A 371 20.65 13.53 24.87
N ILE A 372 20.61 14.81 24.47
CA ILE A 372 19.62 15.78 25.01
C ILE A 372 18.19 15.38 24.64
N VAL A 373 17.96 14.98 23.38
CA VAL A 373 16.65 14.51 22.91
C VAL A 373 16.24 13.24 23.65
N GLU A 374 17.13 12.27 23.76
CA GLU A 374 16.89 11.00 24.44
C GLU A 374 16.60 11.19 25.94
N PHE A 375 17.18 12.19 26.55
CA PHE A 375 16.95 12.47 27.96
C PHE A 375 15.55 13.03 28.26
N GLY A 376 14.94 13.83 27.37
CA GLY A 376 13.63 14.42 27.70
C GLY A 376 12.82 15.00 26.55
N GLY A 377 13.29 14.88 25.29
CA GLY A 377 12.68 15.56 24.14
C GLY A 377 12.30 14.64 22.98
N MET A 378 12.17 13.35 23.22
CA MET A 378 11.89 12.36 22.18
C MET A 378 10.68 12.72 21.33
N GLY A 379 10.89 12.76 20.02
CA GLY A 379 9.85 13.03 19.01
C GLY A 379 9.48 14.50 18.86
N HIS A 380 9.95 15.42 19.73
CA HIS A 380 9.53 16.82 19.68
C HIS A 380 10.21 17.62 18.55
N SER A 381 11.21 18.38 18.82
CA SER A 381 11.90 19.27 17.87
C SER A 381 13.40 19.34 18.16
N SER A 382 14.19 19.69 17.15
CA SER A 382 15.62 20.00 17.24
C SER A 382 15.97 21.09 16.23
N ALA A 383 17.01 21.86 16.50
CA ALA A 383 17.51 22.90 15.63
C ALA A 383 18.99 22.68 15.28
N ILE A 384 19.34 23.02 14.05
CA ILE A 384 20.72 23.05 13.59
C ILE A 384 20.97 24.33 12.77
N HIS A 385 22.08 24.99 13.06
CA HIS A 385 22.60 26.11 12.28
C HIS A 385 23.83 25.63 11.55
N SER A 386 23.76 25.47 10.25
CA SER A 386 24.83 24.96 9.39
C SER A 386 24.55 25.31 7.93
N ASN A 387 25.61 25.50 7.14
CA ASN A 387 25.57 25.58 5.70
C ASN A 387 26.15 24.33 5.03
N ASN A 388 26.45 23.29 5.83
CA ASN A 388 26.95 22.01 5.34
C ASN A 388 25.83 20.98 5.29
N GLU A 389 25.33 20.69 4.08
CA GLU A 389 24.20 19.77 3.85
C GLU A 389 24.50 18.36 4.35
N GLU A 390 25.74 17.89 4.26
CA GLU A 390 26.11 16.57 4.77
C GLU A 390 25.93 16.48 6.29
N VAL A 391 26.33 17.52 7.01
CA VAL A 391 26.15 17.61 8.47
C VAL A 391 24.66 17.71 8.83
N ILE A 392 23.90 18.53 8.08
CA ILE A 392 22.44 18.66 8.27
C ILE A 392 21.78 17.29 8.11
N MET A 393 22.12 16.54 7.07
CA MET A 393 21.56 15.22 6.84
C MET A 393 21.96 14.18 7.88
N LYS A 394 23.24 14.17 8.32
CA LYS A 394 23.70 13.32 9.42
C LYS A 394 22.95 13.62 10.72
N PHE A 395 22.79 14.91 11.06
CA PHE A 395 22.01 15.36 12.20
C PHE A 395 20.55 14.86 12.12
N SER A 396 19.93 15.03 10.94
CA SER A 396 18.56 14.65 10.68
C SER A 396 18.33 13.14 10.82
N HIS A 397 19.25 12.32 10.36
CA HIS A 397 19.15 10.87 10.47
C HIS A 397 19.40 10.36 11.90
N ARG A 398 20.26 11.03 12.67
CA ARG A 398 20.59 10.58 14.04
C ARG A 398 19.54 10.96 15.06
N LEU A 399 18.89 12.11 14.93
CA LEU A 399 18.00 12.61 15.96
C LEU A 399 16.57 12.05 15.80
N GLN A 400 16.02 11.58 16.91
CA GLN A 400 14.66 11.05 16.98
C GLN A 400 13.67 12.16 17.33
N THR A 401 13.54 13.16 16.44
CA THR A 401 12.59 14.27 16.56
C THR A 401 11.68 14.35 15.34
N GLY A 402 10.46 14.82 15.52
CA GLY A 402 9.48 14.98 14.43
C GLY A 402 9.70 16.23 13.57
N ARG A 403 10.46 17.20 14.09
CA ARG A 403 10.78 18.47 13.41
C ARG A 403 12.25 18.78 13.57
N ILE A 404 12.93 18.97 12.46
CA ILE A 404 14.31 19.43 12.39
C ILE A 404 14.31 20.80 11.73
N LEU A 405 14.77 21.81 12.45
CA LEU A 405 14.70 23.20 12.04
C LEU A 405 16.11 23.66 11.66
N VAL A 406 16.27 24.04 10.41
CA VAL A 406 17.56 24.44 9.87
C VAL A 406 17.60 25.96 9.73
N ASN A 407 18.64 26.59 10.27
CA ASN A 407 18.91 28.02 10.17
C ASN A 407 17.68 28.90 10.47
N SER A 408 16.96 28.56 11.55
CA SER A 408 15.76 29.31 11.97
C SER A 408 15.51 29.15 13.47
N PRO A 409 14.79 30.15 14.09
CA PRO A 409 14.46 30.05 15.52
C PRO A 409 13.53 28.88 15.80
N SER A 410 13.90 28.00 16.74
CA SER A 410 13.16 26.77 16.96
C SER A 410 11.71 27.01 17.41
N THR A 411 11.46 27.94 18.30
CA THR A 411 10.11 28.29 18.76
C THR A 411 9.17 28.62 17.60
N HIS A 412 9.58 29.52 16.73
CA HIS A 412 8.75 30.00 15.61
C HIS A 412 8.71 29.00 14.46
N GLY A 413 9.82 28.32 14.20
CA GLY A 413 9.88 27.30 13.15
C GLY A 413 9.05 26.05 13.46
N ALA A 414 8.98 25.63 14.71
CA ALA A 414 8.23 24.45 15.10
C ALA A 414 6.71 24.63 15.03
N ILE A 415 6.21 25.81 15.39
CA ILE A 415 4.76 26.08 15.29
C ILE A 415 4.28 26.24 13.85
N GLY A 416 5.18 26.45 12.91
CA GLY A 416 4.92 26.41 11.46
C GLY A 416 4.53 27.73 10.83
N ASP A 417 4.62 27.81 9.50
CA ASP A 417 4.16 28.90 8.61
C ASP A 417 4.81 30.29 8.77
N ILE A 418 5.79 30.42 9.70
CA ILE A 418 6.54 31.68 9.87
C ILE A 418 7.89 31.61 9.15
N TYR A 419 8.67 30.56 9.37
CA TYR A 419 10.00 30.36 8.81
C TYR A 419 10.09 29.15 7.87
N ASN A 420 9.03 28.37 7.71
CA ASN A 420 8.97 27.18 6.87
C ASN A 420 7.53 26.87 6.48
N THR A 421 7.33 25.79 5.72
CA THR A 421 6.03 25.34 5.22
C THR A 421 5.33 24.29 6.12
N ASN A 422 5.78 24.12 7.36
CA ASN A 422 5.05 23.29 8.31
C ASN A 422 3.66 23.88 8.58
N ILE A 423 2.68 23.03 8.73
CA ILE A 423 1.30 23.46 9.06
C ILE A 423 1.30 24.19 10.41
N PRO A 424 0.67 25.38 10.49
CA PRO A 424 0.60 26.11 11.74
C PRO A 424 -0.20 25.38 12.81
N SER A 425 0.38 25.25 14.01
CA SER A 425 -0.24 24.52 15.12
C SER A 425 0.33 24.90 16.48
N LEU A 426 -0.51 24.79 17.49
CA LEU A 426 -0.09 24.85 18.90
C LEU A 426 -0.17 23.46 19.61
N THR A 427 -0.27 22.40 18.83
CA THR A 427 -0.18 21.02 19.30
C THR A 427 0.79 20.26 18.41
N LEU A 428 2.04 20.14 18.89
CA LEU A 428 3.18 19.63 18.14
C LEU A 428 3.35 18.12 18.40
N GLY A 429 2.76 17.25 17.58
CA GLY A 429 2.83 15.81 17.75
C GLY A 429 4.27 15.29 17.81
N CYS A 430 4.53 14.28 18.64
CA CYS A 430 5.86 13.71 18.87
C CYS A 430 6.02 12.28 18.33
N GLY A 431 5.02 11.74 17.66
CA GLY A 431 5.04 10.41 17.08
C GLY A 431 5.30 9.30 18.10
N SER A 432 5.63 8.12 17.60
CA SER A 432 5.94 6.96 18.44
C SER A 432 7.15 7.18 19.35
N TYR A 433 8.13 7.97 18.93
CA TYR A 433 9.27 8.36 19.77
C TYR A 433 8.83 9.05 21.07
N GLY A 434 7.86 9.97 20.96
CA GLY A 434 7.26 10.67 22.10
C GLY A 434 6.04 9.96 22.68
N ARG A 435 5.74 8.71 22.25
CA ARG A 435 4.55 7.94 22.67
C ARG A 435 3.25 8.68 22.33
N ASN A 436 3.20 9.33 21.17
CA ASN A 436 2.06 10.05 20.66
C ASN A 436 1.48 9.36 19.42
N SER A 437 0.21 9.65 19.11
CA SER A 437 -0.50 9.09 17.96
C SER A 437 -0.11 9.74 16.63
N VAL A 438 0.43 10.95 16.64
CA VAL A 438 0.83 11.71 15.45
C VAL A 438 2.23 12.30 15.63
N SER A 439 3.01 12.33 14.54
CA SER A 439 4.36 12.92 14.48
C SER A 439 4.35 14.34 13.90
N GLN A 440 3.25 14.76 13.31
CA GLN A 440 3.09 16.04 12.63
C GLN A 440 2.45 17.09 13.55
N ASN A 441 2.46 18.34 13.10
CA ASN A 441 1.66 19.40 13.69
C ASN A 441 0.16 19.04 13.56
N VAL A 442 -0.55 19.04 14.68
CA VAL A 442 -1.98 18.73 14.71
C VAL A 442 -2.78 19.86 14.08
N THR A 443 -3.69 19.55 13.18
CA THR A 443 -4.56 20.50 12.50
C THR A 443 -5.99 19.96 12.39
N ALA A 444 -6.88 20.69 11.73
CA ALA A 444 -8.28 20.31 11.52
C ALA A 444 -8.43 18.89 10.93
N ILE A 445 -7.61 18.51 9.93
CA ILE A 445 -7.70 17.19 9.30
C ILE A 445 -7.44 16.01 10.24
N ASN A 446 -6.83 16.25 11.40
CA ASN A 446 -6.67 15.19 12.41
C ASN A 446 -7.93 14.97 13.26
N LEU A 447 -8.95 15.81 13.10
CA LEU A 447 -10.21 15.77 13.84
C LEU A 447 -11.40 15.35 12.97
N ILE A 448 -11.14 14.66 11.86
CA ILE A 448 -12.18 14.07 11.01
C ILE A 448 -12.03 12.56 10.91
N ASN A 449 -13.16 11.88 10.85
CA ASN A 449 -13.25 10.52 10.35
C ASN A 449 -13.44 10.57 8.82
N VAL A 450 -12.74 9.71 8.10
CA VAL A 450 -12.86 9.64 6.65
C VAL A 450 -13.54 8.32 6.27
N LYS A 451 -14.77 8.40 5.76
CA LYS A 451 -15.44 7.28 5.11
C LYS A 451 -15.04 7.20 3.65
N ARG A 452 -14.73 6.00 3.18
CA ARG A 452 -14.41 5.78 1.77
C ARG A 452 -15.54 5.00 1.10
N VAL A 453 -16.19 5.63 0.11
CA VAL A 453 -17.18 4.99 -0.76
C VAL A 453 -16.43 4.44 -1.97
N ASN A 454 -16.33 3.13 -2.04
CA ASN A 454 -15.64 2.46 -3.14
C ASN A 454 -16.68 1.84 -4.07
N ARG A 455 -16.56 2.10 -5.36
CA ARG A 455 -17.37 1.47 -6.40
C ARG A 455 -16.61 0.33 -7.03
N ARG A 456 -17.33 -0.67 -7.53
CA ARG A 456 -16.70 -1.80 -8.22
C ARG A 456 -15.91 -1.29 -9.43
N THR A 457 -14.66 -1.69 -9.53
CA THR A 457 -13.79 -1.43 -10.68
C THR A 457 -13.50 -2.72 -11.41
N VAL A 458 -13.34 -2.63 -12.72
CA VAL A 458 -12.84 -3.72 -13.55
C VAL A 458 -11.39 -3.44 -13.88
N ASN A 459 -10.52 -4.40 -13.61
CA ASN A 459 -9.11 -4.28 -13.95
C ASN A 459 -8.93 -4.12 -15.47
N MET A 460 -8.00 -3.26 -15.88
CA MET A 460 -7.60 -3.16 -17.28
C MET A 460 -7.20 -4.53 -17.81
N GLN A 461 -7.77 -4.91 -18.95
CA GLN A 461 -7.44 -6.14 -19.66
C GLN A 461 -6.59 -5.79 -20.89
N TRP A 462 -5.84 -6.75 -21.38
CA TRP A 462 -5.12 -6.66 -22.66
C TRP A 462 -5.20 -7.97 -23.39
N PHE A 463 -4.91 -7.93 -24.69
CA PHE A 463 -4.88 -9.08 -25.57
C PHE A 463 -3.51 -9.17 -26.21
N LYS A 464 -2.82 -10.29 -26.05
CA LYS A 464 -1.47 -10.52 -26.60
C LYS A 464 -1.44 -11.80 -27.44
N VAL A 465 -0.86 -11.69 -28.60
CA VAL A 465 -0.54 -12.78 -29.54
C VAL A 465 0.84 -12.50 -30.14
N PRO A 466 1.45 -13.43 -30.88
CA PRO A 466 2.67 -13.14 -31.64
C PRO A 466 2.54 -11.91 -32.54
N ASP A 467 3.61 -11.19 -32.72
CA ASP A 467 3.65 -10.01 -33.60
C ASP A 467 3.24 -10.35 -35.03
N LYS A 468 3.61 -11.56 -35.49
CA LYS A 468 3.29 -12.06 -36.83
C LYS A 468 2.87 -13.54 -36.80
N ILE A 469 1.79 -13.86 -37.48
CA ILE A 469 1.33 -15.23 -37.69
C ILE A 469 1.28 -15.46 -39.18
N TYR A 470 2.19 -16.29 -39.72
CA TYR A 470 2.19 -16.73 -41.10
C TYR A 470 1.43 -18.04 -41.22
N PHE A 471 0.50 -18.14 -42.15
CA PHE A 471 -0.35 -19.31 -42.32
C PHE A 471 -0.49 -19.66 -43.83
N GLU A 472 -1.15 -20.73 -44.17
CA GLU A 472 -1.29 -21.37 -45.48
C GLU A 472 -0.10 -22.26 -45.85
N LYS A 473 -0.33 -23.15 -46.77
CA LYS A 473 0.65 -24.09 -47.33
C LYS A 473 1.90 -23.35 -47.85
N GLY A 474 3.08 -23.75 -47.39
CA GLY A 474 4.35 -23.17 -47.78
C GLY A 474 4.71 -21.88 -47.05
N SER A 475 4.00 -21.51 -45.98
CA SER A 475 4.32 -20.33 -45.18
C SER A 475 5.71 -20.38 -44.52
N THR A 476 6.31 -21.58 -44.40
CA THR A 476 7.70 -21.78 -43.95
C THR A 476 8.72 -21.01 -44.82
N GLN A 477 8.41 -20.68 -46.08
CA GLN A 477 9.24 -19.85 -46.96
C GLN A 477 9.58 -18.46 -46.36
N TYR A 478 8.80 -17.98 -45.35
CA TYR A 478 9.13 -16.74 -44.66
C TYR A 478 10.55 -16.75 -44.07
N LEU A 479 11.06 -17.90 -43.64
CA LEU A 479 12.40 -18.02 -43.08
C LEU A 479 13.50 -17.59 -44.06
N ALA A 480 13.29 -17.71 -45.37
CA ALA A 480 14.22 -17.22 -46.38
C ALA A 480 14.29 -15.68 -46.43
N LYS A 481 13.26 -15.00 -45.92
CA LYS A 481 13.10 -13.53 -45.98
C LYS A 481 13.13 -12.85 -44.60
N MET A 482 13.17 -13.62 -43.50
CA MET A 482 13.17 -13.10 -42.15
C MET A 482 14.38 -12.17 -41.92
N PRO A 483 14.22 -10.88 -41.54
CA PRO A 483 15.32 -9.96 -41.38
C PRO A 483 16.11 -10.23 -40.09
N ASP A 484 17.32 -9.69 -40.03
CA ASP A 484 18.12 -9.50 -38.81
C ASP A 484 18.44 -10.80 -38.06
N ILE A 485 18.67 -11.91 -38.75
CA ILE A 485 19.14 -13.16 -38.17
C ILE A 485 20.42 -13.66 -38.82
N THR A 486 21.33 -14.15 -38.01
CA THR A 486 22.66 -14.66 -38.45
C THR A 486 23.00 -16.03 -37.88
N ARG A 487 22.46 -16.39 -36.72
CA ARG A 487 22.72 -17.64 -35.99
C ARG A 487 21.40 -18.23 -35.52
N VAL A 488 21.00 -19.34 -36.08
CA VAL A 488 19.70 -19.98 -35.85
C VAL A 488 19.87 -21.27 -35.06
N ALA A 489 19.26 -21.34 -33.89
CA ALA A 489 19.13 -22.59 -33.12
C ALA A 489 17.76 -23.22 -33.43
N ILE A 490 17.75 -24.46 -33.92
CA ILE A 490 16.51 -25.23 -34.15
C ILE A 490 16.34 -26.19 -32.98
N ILE A 491 15.25 -26.04 -32.21
CA ILE A 491 14.90 -26.91 -31.07
C ILE A 491 13.77 -27.84 -31.49
N THR A 492 14.01 -29.14 -31.38
CA THR A 492 13.09 -30.14 -31.90
C THR A 492 13.22 -31.50 -31.18
N ASP A 493 12.46 -32.51 -31.64
CA ASP A 493 12.54 -33.88 -31.15
C ASP A 493 13.09 -34.83 -32.25
N PRO A 494 13.51 -36.05 -31.89
CA PRO A 494 14.08 -37.00 -32.84
C PRO A 494 13.12 -37.39 -33.98
N MET A 495 11.79 -37.30 -33.76
CA MET A 495 10.80 -37.67 -34.78
C MET A 495 10.77 -36.64 -35.92
N MET A 496 10.93 -35.35 -35.60
CA MET A 496 10.98 -34.27 -36.61
C MET A 496 12.20 -34.40 -37.52
N VAL A 497 13.34 -34.83 -36.96
CA VAL A 497 14.51 -35.18 -37.77
C VAL A 497 14.21 -36.34 -38.69
N LYS A 498 13.66 -37.42 -38.17
CA LYS A 498 13.31 -38.65 -38.97
C LYS A 498 12.31 -38.37 -40.06
N LEU A 499 11.37 -37.45 -39.88
CA LEU A 499 10.38 -37.04 -40.85
C LEU A 499 10.90 -36.08 -41.91
N GLY A 500 12.16 -35.60 -41.82
CA GLY A 500 12.76 -34.67 -42.78
C GLY A 500 12.23 -33.22 -42.60
N TYR A 501 11.63 -32.92 -41.48
CA TYR A 501 11.07 -31.60 -41.20
C TYR A 501 12.15 -30.57 -40.84
N VAL A 502 13.25 -31.00 -40.20
CA VAL A 502 14.40 -30.18 -39.95
C VAL A 502 15.07 -29.75 -41.24
N GLU A 503 15.32 -30.70 -42.17
CA GLU A 503 15.91 -30.43 -43.48
C GLU A 503 15.05 -29.45 -44.30
N ARG A 504 13.74 -29.51 -44.15
CA ARG A 504 12.79 -28.59 -44.80
C ARG A 504 12.96 -27.17 -44.25
N VAL A 505 13.09 -26.98 -42.93
CA VAL A 505 13.33 -25.67 -42.33
C VAL A 505 14.71 -25.14 -42.75
N GLU A 506 15.74 -25.99 -42.70
CA GLU A 506 17.08 -25.64 -43.14
C GLU A 506 17.13 -25.25 -44.64
N HIS A 507 16.34 -25.93 -45.47
CA HIS A 507 16.26 -25.63 -46.90
C HIS A 507 15.93 -24.14 -47.15
N TYR A 508 14.91 -23.59 -46.45
CA TYR A 508 14.56 -22.19 -46.58
C TYR A 508 15.59 -21.25 -45.92
N LEU A 509 16.20 -21.64 -44.82
CA LEU A 509 17.30 -20.86 -44.20
C LEU A 509 18.53 -20.76 -45.10
N ARG A 510 18.85 -21.82 -45.87
CA ARG A 510 19.97 -21.85 -46.84
C ARG A 510 19.67 -21.08 -48.12
N GLN A 511 18.42 -20.76 -48.44
CA GLN A 511 18.05 -19.91 -49.57
C GLN A 511 18.22 -18.41 -49.31
N ARG A 512 18.58 -18.05 -48.12
CA ARG A 512 18.77 -16.64 -47.73
C ARG A 512 19.94 -16.01 -48.52
N GLN A 513 19.78 -14.73 -48.86
CA GLN A 513 20.87 -13.94 -49.48
C GLN A 513 22.06 -13.76 -48.50
N THR A 514 21.77 -13.57 -47.25
CA THR A 514 22.77 -13.55 -46.17
C THR A 514 22.79 -14.92 -45.52
N PRO A 515 23.92 -15.68 -45.58
CA PRO A 515 24.03 -16.98 -44.96
C PRO A 515 23.84 -16.91 -43.45
N VAL A 516 23.24 -17.93 -42.88
CA VAL A 516 23.06 -18.09 -41.43
C VAL A 516 23.77 -19.35 -40.94
N ALA A 517 24.37 -19.30 -39.76
CA ALA A 517 24.84 -20.49 -39.08
C ALA A 517 23.65 -21.20 -38.42
N ILE A 518 23.61 -22.53 -38.50
CA ILE A 518 22.53 -23.31 -37.95
C ILE A 518 23.08 -24.35 -36.98
N GLU A 519 22.50 -24.46 -35.79
CA GLU A 519 22.72 -25.54 -34.85
C GLU A 519 21.39 -26.16 -34.43
N VAL A 520 21.31 -27.52 -34.41
CA VAL A 520 20.08 -28.25 -34.14
C VAL A 520 20.20 -28.98 -32.81
N PHE A 521 19.25 -28.73 -31.89
CA PHE A 521 19.05 -29.51 -30.67
C PHE A 521 17.82 -30.40 -30.85
N SER A 522 18.04 -31.72 -31.01
CA SER A 522 16.98 -32.70 -31.33
C SER A 522 16.70 -33.70 -30.20
N GLU A 523 17.12 -33.41 -28.97
CA GLU A 523 16.99 -34.31 -27.82
C GLU A 523 15.79 -33.99 -26.92
N VAL A 524 14.76 -33.31 -27.42
CA VAL A 524 13.59 -33.01 -26.59
C VAL A 524 12.73 -34.26 -26.44
N GLU A 525 12.55 -34.68 -25.17
CA GLU A 525 11.66 -35.79 -24.83
C GLU A 525 10.19 -35.31 -24.69
N PRO A 526 9.22 -36.24 -24.79
CA PRO A 526 7.85 -35.95 -24.38
C PRO A 526 7.82 -35.44 -22.93
N ASP A 527 7.04 -34.40 -22.64
CA ASP A 527 7.00 -33.75 -21.32
C ASP A 527 8.38 -33.22 -20.88
N PRO A 528 8.90 -32.18 -21.52
CA PRO A 528 10.28 -31.73 -21.35
C PRO A 528 10.60 -31.37 -19.89
N SER A 529 11.78 -31.79 -19.47
CA SER A 529 12.25 -31.60 -18.10
C SER A 529 13.18 -30.40 -17.96
N THR A 530 13.38 -29.97 -16.71
CA THR A 530 14.40 -28.98 -16.36
C THR A 530 15.78 -29.36 -16.87
N THR A 531 16.12 -30.66 -16.85
CA THR A 531 17.40 -31.17 -17.39
C THR A 531 17.54 -30.96 -18.90
N THR A 532 16.48 -31.16 -19.67
CA THR A 532 16.48 -30.90 -21.11
C THR A 532 16.61 -29.42 -21.41
N VAL A 533 15.93 -28.58 -20.64
CA VAL A 533 16.07 -27.10 -20.73
C VAL A 533 17.51 -26.67 -20.44
N GLU A 534 18.15 -27.22 -19.42
CA GLU A 534 19.55 -26.94 -19.08
C GLU A 534 20.52 -27.32 -20.19
N LYS A 535 20.35 -28.52 -20.78
CA LYS A 535 21.19 -28.98 -21.92
C LYS A 535 21.06 -28.06 -23.13
N GLY A 536 19.85 -27.70 -23.52
CA GLY A 536 19.59 -26.83 -24.63
C GLY A 536 20.09 -25.39 -24.38
N THR A 537 19.92 -24.90 -23.16
CA THR A 537 20.50 -23.61 -22.74
C THR A 537 22.03 -23.60 -22.80
N ALA A 538 22.69 -24.70 -22.41
CA ALA A 538 24.15 -24.83 -22.54
C ALA A 538 24.60 -24.80 -23.99
N MET A 539 23.86 -25.44 -24.92
CA MET A 539 24.10 -25.35 -26.36
C MET A 539 23.95 -23.88 -26.83
N MET A 540 22.86 -23.20 -26.46
CA MET A 540 22.64 -21.82 -26.83
C MET A 540 23.72 -20.88 -26.30
N ASN A 541 24.21 -21.07 -25.08
CA ASN A 541 25.30 -20.28 -24.48
C ASN A 541 26.61 -20.45 -25.26
N ARG A 542 26.88 -21.63 -25.82
CA ARG A 542 28.03 -21.90 -26.69
C ARG A 542 27.83 -21.33 -28.09
N PHE A 543 26.69 -21.55 -28.70
CA PHE A 543 26.36 -21.18 -30.07
C PHE A 543 25.99 -19.70 -30.22
N GLN A 544 25.39 -19.05 -29.19
CA GLN A 544 24.95 -17.65 -29.17
C GLN A 544 23.97 -17.34 -30.31
N PRO A 545 22.79 -18.00 -30.39
CA PRO A 545 21.82 -17.72 -31.44
C PRO A 545 21.17 -16.33 -31.27
N ASP A 546 20.85 -15.69 -32.40
CA ASP A 546 20.01 -14.49 -32.49
C ASP A 546 18.59 -14.84 -32.95
N CYS A 547 18.35 -16.12 -33.27
CA CYS A 547 17.04 -16.67 -33.61
C CYS A 547 16.93 -18.10 -33.08
N ILE A 548 15.80 -18.38 -32.39
CA ILE A 548 15.44 -19.71 -31.91
C ILE A 548 14.20 -20.15 -32.68
N ILE A 549 14.28 -21.29 -33.37
CA ILE A 549 13.14 -21.91 -34.05
C ILE A 549 12.72 -23.14 -33.26
N ALA A 550 11.52 -23.10 -32.68
CA ALA A 550 10.88 -24.26 -32.05
C ALA A 550 10.07 -25.00 -33.11
N LEU A 551 10.52 -26.22 -33.51
CA LEU A 551 9.89 -27.04 -34.53
C LEU A 551 9.36 -28.32 -33.89
N GLY A 552 8.04 -28.47 -33.81
CA GLY A 552 7.44 -29.69 -33.26
C GLY A 552 6.06 -29.52 -32.66
N GLY A 553 5.65 -30.45 -31.81
CA GLY A 553 4.45 -30.28 -31.00
C GLY A 553 4.67 -29.46 -29.75
N GLY A 554 3.82 -29.61 -28.74
CA GLY A 554 3.93 -28.85 -27.48
C GLY A 554 5.28 -29.02 -26.77
N SER A 555 5.82 -30.26 -26.69
CA SER A 555 7.06 -30.53 -25.97
C SER A 555 8.28 -29.77 -26.50
N PRO A 556 8.60 -29.79 -27.81
CA PRO A 556 9.67 -28.96 -28.37
C PRO A 556 9.46 -27.46 -28.18
N MET A 557 8.21 -26.98 -28.28
CA MET A 557 7.90 -25.57 -28.06
C MET A 557 8.09 -25.13 -26.62
N ASP A 558 7.61 -25.91 -25.68
CA ASP A 558 7.71 -25.62 -24.26
C ASP A 558 9.17 -25.69 -23.79
N ALA A 559 9.92 -26.72 -24.26
CA ALA A 559 11.36 -26.79 -24.02
C ALA A 559 12.10 -25.56 -24.57
N ALA A 560 11.82 -25.17 -25.82
CA ALA A 560 12.45 -24.02 -26.45
C ALA A 560 12.14 -22.70 -25.73
N LYS A 561 10.92 -22.49 -25.27
CA LYS A 561 10.55 -21.34 -24.43
C LYS A 561 11.32 -21.31 -23.10
N GLY A 562 11.47 -22.46 -22.44
CA GLY A 562 12.30 -22.59 -21.26
C GLY A 562 13.78 -22.29 -21.53
N MET A 563 14.32 -22.84 -22.62
CA MET A 563 15.69 -22.61 -23.05
C MET A 563 15.91 -21.12 -23.41
N TRP A 564 14.98 -20.48 -24.11
CA TRP A 564 15.02 -19.06 -24.43
C TRP A 564 15.10 -18.20 -23.18
N LEU A 565 14.23 -18.50 -22.18
CA LEU A 565 14.20 -17.80 -20.92
C LEU A 565 15.57 -17.84 -20.20
N PHE A 566 16.13 -19.03 -20.01
CA PHE A 566 17.39 -19.21 -19.28
C PHE A 566 18.63 -18.82 -20.11
N TYR A 567 18.54 -18.82 -21.43
CA TYR A 567 19.57 -18.26 -22.31
C TYR A 567 19.69 -16.74 -22.18
N GLU A 568 18.55 -16.05 -22.14
CA GLU A 568 18.55 -14.60 -21.96
C GLU A 568 18.81 -14.17 -20.53
N HIS A 569 18.28 -14.94 -19.57
CA HIS A 569 18.34 -14.65 -18.13
C HIS A 569 18.78 -15.87 -17.33
N PRO A 570 20.09 -16.13 -17.26
CA PRO A 570 20.66 -17.26 -16.51
C PRO A 570 20.41 -17.19 -15.00
N ASP A 571 20.10 -16.03 -14.47
CA ASP A 571 19.81 -15.72 -13.07
C ASP A 571 18.33 -15.91 -12.70
N ALA A 572 17.47 -16.27 -13.65
CA ALA A 572 16.05 -16.49 -13.38
C ALA A 572 15.83 -17.70 -12.43
N ASP A 573 15.05 -17.47 -11.36
CA ASP A 573 14.76 -18.52 -10.39
C ASP A 573 13.54 -19.36 -10.81
N PHE A 574 13.77 -20.63 -11.11
CA PHE A 574 12.69 -21.56 -11.47
C PHE A 574 11.60 -21.68 -10.38
N ASN A 575 11.96 -21.57 -9.10
CA ASN A 575 10.99 -21.63 -8.02
C ASN A 575 10.07 -20.40 -8.00
N GLY A 576 10.59 -19.25 -8.38
CA GLY A 576 9.78 -18.04 -8.58
C GLY A 576 8.89 -18.14 -9.82
N LEU A 577 9.43 -18.65 -10.93
CA LEU A 577 8.72 -18.77 -12.22
C LEU A 577 7.50 -19.68 -12.13
N LYS A 578 7.58 -20.81 -11.39
CA LYS A 578 6.50 -21.79 -11.23
C LYS A 578 5.40 -21.39 -10.24
N GLN A 579 5.53 -20.25 -9.54
CA GLN A 579 4.55 -19.84 -8.54
C GLN A 579 3.19 -19.49 -9.16
N LYS A 580 2.13 -20.01 -8.52
CA LYS A 580 0.74 -19.68 -8.85
C LYS A 580 0.45 -18.20 -8.59
N PHE A 581 -0.39 -17.61 -9.39
CA PHE A 581 -0.90 -16.25 -9.23
C PHE A 581 -2.43 -16.20 -9.39
N MET A 582 -3.06 -15.23 -8.76
CA MET A 582 -4.48 -14.90 -8.99
C MET A 582 -4.64 -13.85 -10.09
N ASP A 583 -3.72 -12.90 -10.18
CA ASP A 583 -3.66 -11.87 -11.22
C ASP A 583 -2.21 -11.79 -11.71
N ILE A 584 -2.00 -12.11 -12.98
CA ILE A 584 -0.66 -12.11 -13.60
C ILE A 584 0.07 -10.76 -13.44
N ARG A 585 -0.68 -9.65 -13.36
CA ARG A 585 -0.13 -8.30 -13.18
C ARG A 585 0.40 -8.03 -11.78
N LYS A 586 -0.04 -8.82 -10.78
CA LYS A 586 0.26 -8.66 -9.35
C LYS A 586 1.12 -9.78 -8.80
N ARG A 587 1.62 -10.67 -9.66
CA ARG A 587 2.45 -11.79 -9.22
C ARG A 587 3.71 -11.31 -8.48
N VAL A 588 4.11 -12.06 -7.47
CA VAL A 588 5.25 -11.73 -6.62
C VAL A 588 6.57 -11.80 -7.39
N TYR A 589 6.76 -12.89 -8.16
CA TYR A 589 7.93 -13.06 -9.02
C TYR A 589 7.59 -12.64 -10.45
N LYS A 590 8.23 -11.61 -10.95
CA LYS A 590 8.05 -11.11 -12.32
C LYS A 590 8.98 -11.83 -13.28
N PHE A 591 8.45 -12.25 -14.43
CA PHE A 591 9.28 -12.76 -15.52
C PHE A 591 10.17 -11.63 -16.06
N PRO A 592 11.42 -11.93 -16.36
CA PRO A 592 12.29 -11.00 -17.05
C PRO A 592 11.82 -10.80 -18.50
N LYS A 593 12.15 -9.65 -19.08
CA LYS A 593 11.78 -9.34 -20.46
C LYS A 593 12.59 -10.16 -21.45
N LEU A 594 11.93 -10.85 -22.38
CA LEU A 594 12.56 -11.69 -23.40
C LEU A 594 12.62 -10.98 -24.77
N GLY A 595 13.37 -11.57 -25.71
CA GLY A 595 13.55 -11.07 -27.08
C GLY A 595 14.70 -10.07 -27.26
N ASN A 596 15.57 -9.93 -26.26
CA ASN A 596 16.72 -9.03 -26.36
C ASN A 596 17.94 -9.68 -27.06
N LYS A 597 18.17 -10.99 -26.85
CA LYS A 597 19.27 -11.74 -27.44
C LYS A 597 18.84 -12.49 -28.69
N ALA A 598 17.64 -13.07 -28.68
CA ALA A 598 17.16 -13.93 -29.76
C ALA A 598 15.68 -13.72 -30.05
N LYS A 599 15.31 -13.70 -31.36
CA LYS A 599 13.93 -13.79 -31.81
C LYS A 599 13.44 -15.22 -31.67
N PHE A 600 12.17 -15.39 -31.27
CA PHE A 600 11.54 -16.70 -31.11
C PHE A 600 10.52 -16.98 -32.21
N VAL A 601 10.77 -18.03 -32.99
CA VAL A 601 9.90 -18.50 -34.07
C VAL A 601 9.31 -19.86 -33.68
N ALA A 602 8.01 -20.04 -33.74
CA ALA A 602 7.32 -21.29 -33.43
C ALA A 602 6.70 -21.88 -34.70
N ILE A 603 6.98 -23.16 -35.00
CA ILE A 603 6.46 -23.93 -36.14
C ILE A 603 5.81 -25.19 -35.62
N PRO A 604 4.46 -25.21 -35.47
CA PRO A 604 3.75 -26.37 -34.94
C PRO A 604 3.68 -27.50 -35.98
N THR A 605 3.88 -28.72 -35.50
CA THR A 605 3.74 -29.97 -36.27
C THR A 605 2.58 -30.84 -35.78
N THR A 606 1.81 -30.32 -34.81
CA THR A 606 0.56 -30.93 -34.32
C THR A 606 -0.55 -29.85 -34.34
N SER A 607 -1.82 -30.31 -34.45
CA SER A 607 -2.97 -29.42 -34.38
C SER A 607 -3.69 -29.64 -33.03
N GLY A 608 -3.11 -29.10 -31.94
CA GLY A 608 -3.61 -29.37 -30.59
C GLY A 608 -3.30 -28.27 -29.61
N THR A 609 -2.06 -28.16 -29.21
CA THR A 609 -1.62 -27.38 -28.05
C THR A 609 -1.74 -25.86 -28.21
N GLY A 610 -1.68 -25.37 -29.46
CA GLY A 610 -1.63 -23.91 -29.72
C GLY A 610 -0.41 -23.21 -29.11
N SER A 611 0.64 -23.96 -28.68
CA SER A 611 1.81 -23.40 -28.00
C SER A 611 2.55 -22.36 -28.84
N GLU A 612 2.41 -22.41 -30.15
CA GLU A 612 2.99 -21.44 -31.09
C GLU A 612 2.49 -20.01 -30.91
N VAL A 613 1.34 -19.82 -30.26
CA VAL A 613 0.74 -18.49 -30.02
C VAL A 613 0.47 -18.20 -28.54
N THR A 614 0.90 -19.09 -27.66
CA THR A 614 0.59 -18.97 -26.24
C THR A 614 1.74 -18.45 -25.40
N SER A 615 1.39 -17.92 -24.27
CA SER A 615 2.28 -17.40 -23.22
C SER A 615 2.61 -18.47 -22.18
N PHE A 616 2.52 -19.74 -22.52
CA PHE A 616 2.71 -20.85 -21.58
C PHE A 616 3.85 -21.76 -22.02
N ALA A 617 4.50 -22.38 -21.02
CA ALA A 617 5.41 -23.50 -21.22
C ALA A 617 5.26 -24.47 -20.05
N VAL A 618 4.98 -25.75 -20.32
CA VAL A 618 4.86 -26.79 -19.28
C VAL A 618 6.19 -27.51 -19.15
N ILE A 619 6.87 -27.37 -18.01
CA ILE A 619 8.16 -27.97 -17.72
C ILE A 619 8.04 -28.93 -16.56
N THR A 620 8.60 -30.13 -16.70
CA THR A 620 8.63 -31.15 -15.65
C THR A 620 9.84 -30.94 -14.74
N ASP A 621 9.55 -30.66 -13.47
CA ASP A 621 10.59 -30.55 -12.44
C ASP A 621 11.02 -31.95 -11.97
N LYS A 622 12.23 -32.34 -12.31
CA LYS A 622 12.84 -33.61 -11.86
C LYS A 622 13.69 -33.45 -10.59
N THR A 623 13.91 -32.23 -10.13
CA THR A 623 14.80 -31.97 -8.96
C THR A 623 14.17 -32.41 -7.65
N THR A 624 12.85 -32.45 -7.57
CA THR A 624 12.10 -32.83 -6.35
C THR A 624 11.82 -34.33 -6.22
N GLY A 625 12.21 -35.13 -7.21
CA GLY A 625 11.97 -36.59 -7.26
C GLY A 625 10.53 -37.00 -7.60
N ASN A 626 9.60 -36.07 -7.70
CA ASN A 626 8.17 -36.36 -7.94
C ASN A 626 7.73 -36.13 -9.39
N ASN A 627 8.61 -35.73 -10.32
CA ASN A 627 8.32 -35.46 -11.72
C ASN A 627 7.07 -34.57 -11.93
N THR A 628 6.98 -33.49 -11.18
CA THR A 628 5.81 -32.63 -11.18
C THR A 628 5.85 -31.68 -12.38
N LYS A 629 4.75 -31.63 -13.15
CA LYS A 629 4.58 -30.67 -14.25
C LYS A 629 4.14 -29.32 -13.73
N TYR A 630 4.87 -28.26 -14.10
CA TYR A 630 4.57 -26.89 -13.77
C TYR A 630 4.29 -26.07 -15.02
N PRO A 631 3.10 -25.48 -15.16
CA PRO A 631 2.85 -24.51 -16.23
C PRO A 631 3.51 -23.19 -15.86
N LEU A 632 4.55 -22.82 -16.57
CA LEU A 632 5.12 -21.47 -16.56
C LEU A 632 4.20 -20.60 -17.41
N ALA A 633 3.68 -19.54 -16.84
CA ALA A 633 2.69 -18.69 -17.49
C ALA A 633 3.07 -17.22 -17.35
N ASP A 634 3.49 -16.60 -18.45
CA ASP A 634 3.74 -15.17 -18.53
C ASP A 634 3.73 -14.68 -19.98
N TYR A 635 3.23 -13.48 -20.24
CA TYR A 635 3.18 -12.90 -21.57
C TYR A 635 4.54 -12.74 -22.23
N GLU A 636 5.64 -12.74 -21.47
CA GLU A 636 7.00 -12.72 -22.00
C GLU A 636 7.36 -14.01 -22.77
N LEU A 637 6.70 -15.14 -22.50
CA LEU A 637 6.90 -16.40 -23.21
C LEU A 637 6.16 -16.47 -24.58
N THR A 638 5.44 -15.43 -24.98
CA THR A 638 4.77 -15.38 -26.29
C THR A 638 5.81 -15.35 -27.41
N PRO A 639 5.77 -16.27 -28.40
CA PRO A 639 6.65 -16.22 -29.57
C PRO A 639 6.55 -14.90 -30.33
N ASP A 640 7.63 -14.45 -30.94
CA ASP A 640 7.61 -13.28 -31.84
C ASP A 640 6.90 -13.61 -33.16
N VAL A 641 7.13 -14.82 -33.68
CA VAL A 641 6.58 -15.27 -34.94
C VAL A 641 6.02 -16.69 -34.82
N ALA A 642 4.82 -16.92 -35.32
CA ALA A 642 4.26 -18.24 -35.53
C ALA A 642 4.14 -18.54 -37.02
N ILE A 643 4.51 -19.77 -37.45
CA ILE A 643 4.39 -20.23 -38.85
C ILE A 643 3.54 -21.47 -38.91
N ILE A 644 2.28 -21.31 -39.38
CA ILE A 644 1.24 -22.33 -39.39
C ILE A 644 1.20 -22.97 -40.78
N ASP A 645 2.16 -23.83 -41.07
CA ASP A 645 2.25 -24.51 -42.35
C ASP A 645 1.60 -25.92 -42.27
N PRO A 646 0.45 -26.15 -42.91
CA PRO A 646 -0.29 -27.40 -42.80
C PRO A 646 0.48 -28.61 -43.38
N GLU A 647 1.55 -28.42 -44.09
CA GLU A 647 2.36 -29.52 -44.62
C GLU A 647 3.04 -30.33 -43.53
N PHE A 648 3.26 -29.74 -42.37
CA PHE A 648 3.81 -30.42 -41.17
C PHE A 648 2.81 -31.33 -40.47
N VAL A 649 1.50 -31.22 -40.75
CA VAL A 649 0.47 -32.00 -40.05
C VAL A 649 -0.21 -33.03 -40.98
N TYR A 650 0.11 -33.05 -42.31
CA TYR A 650 -0.52 -33.99 -43.25
C TYR A 650 -0.21 -35.46 -42.94
N SER A 651 0.93 -35.77 -42.36
CA SER A 651 1.38 -37.15 -42.07
C SER A 651 1.02 -37.67 -40.68
N LEU A 652 0.34 -36.86 -39.85
CA LEU A 652 0.02 -37.25 -38.49
C LEU A 652 -0.85 -38.53 -38.43
N PRO A 653 -0.54 -39.48 -37.51
CA PRO A 653 -1.37 -40.67 -37.30
C PRO A 653 -2.78 -40.33 -36.82
N ARG A 654 -3.77 -41.17 -37.17
CA ARG A 654 -5.18 -40.98 -36.78
C ARG A 654 -5.38 -40.70 -35.29
N THR A 655 -4.72 -41.48 -34.42
CA THR A 655 -4.85 -41.35 -32.96
C THR A 655 -4.34 -40.00 -32.50
N ALA A 656 -3.19 -39.57 -32.99
CA ALA A 656 -2.64 -38.25 -32.67
C ALA A 656 -3.58 -37.11 -33.08
N VAL A 657 -4.19 -37.21 -34.28
CA VAL A 657 -5.13 -36.19 -34.75
C VAL A 657 -6.43 -36.16 -33.95
N ALA A 658 -6.92 -37.34 -33.54
CA ALA A 658 -8.11 -37.45 -32.69
C ALA A 658 -7.85 -36.80 -31.32
N ASP A 659 -6.77 -37.19 -30.65
CA ASP A 659 -6.42 -36.70 -29.33
C ASP A 659 -6.14 -35.19 -29.34
N THR A 660 -5.30 -34.71 -30.27
CA THR A 660 -4.97 -33.28 -30.34
C THR A 660 -6.14 -32.43 -30.79
N GLY A 661 -7.01 -32.94 -31.66
CA GLY A 661 -8.21 -32.22 -32.09
C GLY A 661 -9.25 -32.05 -30.98
N MET A 662 -9.39 -33.05 -30.11
CA MET A 662 -10.23 -32.92 -28.92
C MET A 662 -9.60 -31.98 -27.87
N ASP A 663 -8.29 -31.88 -27.83
CA ASP A 663 -7.58 -30.89 -27.05
C ASP A 663 -7.89 -29.45 -27.50
N VAL A 664 -7.90 -29.21 -28.82
CA VAL A 664 -8.36 -27.93 -29.41
C VAL A 664 -9.77 -27.57 -28.94
N LEU A 665 -10.68 -28.55 -28.95
CA LEU A 665 -12.06 -28.33 -28.51
C LEU A 665 -12.10 -27.96 -27.01
N THR A 666 -11.31 -28.64 -26.19
CA THR A 666 -11.22 -28.36 -24.75
C THR A 666 -10.68 -26.94 -24.50
N HIS A 667 -9.59 -26.58 -25.17
CA HIS A 667 -9.03 -25.23 -25.08
C HIS A 667 -10.05 -24.14 -25.42
N ALA A 668 -10.76 -24.31 -26.53
CA ALA A 668 -11.73 -23.32 -26.98
C ALA A 668 -12.96 -23.23 -26.05
N ILE A 669 -13.48 -24.37 -25.58
CA ILE A 669 -14.62 -24.39 -24.63
C ILE A 669 -14.24 -23.77 -23.30
N GLU A 670 -13.09 -24.12 -22.72
CA GLU A 670 -12.67 -23.55 -21.45
C GLU A 670 -12.37 -22.06 -21.56
N ALA A 671 -11.71 -21.61 -22.63
CA ALA A 671 -11.49 -20.19 -22.87
C ALA A 671 -12.81 -19.42 -22.99
N TYR A 672 -13.83 -20.01 -23.63
CA TYR A 672 -15.12 -19.39 -23.83
C TYR A 672 -15.89 -19.21 -22.53
N VAL A 673 -15.86 -20.17 -21.60
CA VAL A 673 -16.59 -20.10 -20.32
C VAL A 673 -15.78 -19.50 -19.17
N SER A 674 -14.52 -19.15 -19.41
CA SER A 674 -13.60 -18.60 -18.41
C SER A 674 -14.13 -17.32 -17.78
N VAL A 675 -13.81 -17.08 -16.51
CA VAL A 675 -14.07 -15.78 -15.86
C VAL A 675 -13.31 -14.61 -16.51
N MET A 676 -12.27 -14.91 -17.29
CA MET A 676 -11.46 -13.94 -18.04
C MET A 676 -11.90 -13.77 -19.49
N ALA A 677 -12.90 -14.50 -19.96
CA ALA A 677 -13.41 -14.42 -21.31
C ALA A 677 -13.75 -12.98 -21.74
N SER A 678 -13.53 -12.66 -23.00
CA SER A 678 -13.76 -11.33 -23.58
C SER A 678 -14.24 -11.48 -25.04
N ASP A 679 -14.83 -10.42 -25.60
CA ASP A 679 -15.27 -10.40 -27.00
C ASP A 679 -14.16 -10.82 -27.97
N TYR A 680 -12.89 -10.48 -27.65
CA TYR A 680 -11.72 -10.87 -28.43
C TYR A 680 -11.45 -12.38 -28.35
N SER A 681 -11.46 -12.96 -27.16
CA SER A 681 -11.23 -14.41 -26.97
C SER A 681 -12.43 -15.23 -27.43
N ASP A 682 -13.65 -14.72 -27.25
CA ASP A 682 -14.90 -15.41 -27.59
C ASP A 682 -15.05 -15.66 -29.10
N GLY A 683 -14.74 -14.63 -29.91
CA GLY A 683 -14.76 -14.77 -31.37
C GLY A 683 -13.80 -15.84 -31.86
N LEU A 684 -12.60 -15.94 -31.28
CA LEU A 684 -11.61 -16.96 -31.62
C LEU A 684 -12.03 -18.36 -31.16
N ALA A 685 -12.51 -18.46 -29.90
CA ALA A 685 -12.95 -19.72 -29.30
C ALA A 685 -14.13 -20.32 -30.07
N ILE A 686 -15.17 -19.54 -30.38
CA ILE A 686 -16.34 -19.99 -31.14
C ILE A 686 -15.94 -20.46 -32.54
N LYS A 687 -15.07 -19.71 -33.23
CA LYS A 687 -14.57 -20.12 -34.54
C LYS A 687 -13.80 -21.44 -34.49
N ALA A 688 -12.95 -21.62 -33.47
CA ALA A 688 -12.25 -22.89 -33.26
C ALA A 688 -13.23 -24.06 -33.01
N ILE A 689 -14.25 -23.87 -32.14
CA ILE A 689 -15.28 -24.87 -31.87
C ILE A 689 -16.01 -25.28 -33.16
N GLN A 690 -16.44 -24.31 -33.95
CA GLN A 690 -17.12 -24.58 -35.26
C GLN A 690 -16.25 -25.41 -36.21
N LEU A 691 -14.97 -25.04 -36.33
CA LEU A 691 -14.01 -25.75 -37.18
C LEU A 691 -13.78 -27.20 -36.69
N VAL A 692 -13.66 -27.41 -35.39
CA VAL A 692 -13.52 -28.77 -34.83
C VAL A 692 -14.74 -29.63 -35.18
N PHE A 693 -15.95 -29.15 -34.88
CA PHE A 693 -17.18 -29.92 -35.20
C PHE A 693 -17.36 -30.18 -36.69
N GLN A 694 -16.87 -29.30 -37.56
CA GLN A 694 -16.99 -29.46 -39.00
C GLN A 694 -15.92 -30.38 -39.60
N TYR A 695 -14.70 -30.36 -39.08
CA TYR A 695 -13.56 -30.95 -39.81
C TYR A 695 -12.81 -32.03 -39.05
N LEU A 696 -12.89 -32.15 -37.68
CA LEU A 696 -12.09 -33.12 -36.95
C LEU A 696 -12.31 -34.56 -37.36
N GLU A 697 -13.56 -34.98 -37.55
CA GLU A 697 -13.90 -36.35 -38.01
C GLU A 697 -13.24 -36.68 -39.37
N LYS A 698 -13.33 -35.77 -40.34
CA LYS A 698 -12.69 -35.93 -41.66
C LYS A 698 -11.16 -35.90 -41.56
N SER A 699 -10.63 -35.02 -40.73
CA SER A 699 -9.19 -34.91 -40.50
C SER A 699 -8.59 -36.18 -39.91
N ALA A 700 -9.29 -36.79 -38.93
CA ALA A 700 -8.80 -37.98 -38.21
C ALA A 700 -9.07 -39.28 -39.02
N LEU A 701 -10.27 -39.46 -39.59
CA LEU A 701 -10.68 -40.71 -40.17
C LEU A 701 -10.33 -40.83 -41.66
N GLN A 702 -10.27 -39.72 -42.40
CA GLN A 702 -10.06 -39.72 -43.84
C GLN A 702 -8.69 -39.12 -44.23
N ALA A 703 -7.94 -38.58 -43.29
CA ALA A 703 -6.69 -37.85 -43.52
C ALA A 703 -6.82 -36.77 -44.62
N ASP A 704 -8.03 -36.17 -44.71
CA ASP A 704 -8.32 -35.12 -45.66
C ASP A 704 -7.44 -33.88 -45.46
N LYS A 705 -6.73 -33.45 -46.49
CA LYS A 705 -5.75 -32.37 -46.38
C LYS A 705 -6.37 -31.02 -46.04
N VAL A 706 -7.57 -30.74 -46.57
CA VAL A 706 -8.29 -29.50 -46.26
C VAL A 706 -8.75 -29.54 -44.81
N ALA A 707 -9.28 -30.66 -44.34
CA ALA A 707 -9.66 -30.83 -42.94
C ALA A 707 -8.46 -30.74 -42.01
N ARG A 708 -7.27 -31.26 -42.39
CA ARG A 708 -6.02 -31.10 -41.64
C ARG A 708 -5.62 -29.63 -41.51
N GLU A 709 -5.68 -28.88 -42.59
CA GLU A 709 -5.41 -27.43 -42.57
C GLU A 709 -6.39 -26.68 -41.69
N LYS A 710 -7.70 -26.96 -41.80
CA LYS A 710 -8.72 -26.31 -40.96
C LYS A 710 -8.56 -26.64 -39.48
N MET A 711 -8.15 -27.85 -39.13
CA MET A 711 -7.83 -28.24 -37.76
C MET A 711 -6.56 -27.55 -37.26
N HIS A 712 -5.56 -27.36 -38.16
CA HIS A 712 -4.36 -26.61 -37.79
C HIS A 712 -4.66 -25.15 -37.45
N ASN A 713 -5.49 -24.52 -38.30
CA ASN A 713 -5.99 -23.17 -38.02
C ASN A 713 -6.85 -23.12 -36.74
N ALA A 714 -7.70 -24.12 -36.48
CA ALA A 714 -8.50 -24.19 -35.26
C ALA A 714 -7.64 -24.28 -34.01
N SER A 715 -6.52 -25.03 -34.04
CA SER A 715 -5.55 -25.12 -32.97
C SER A 715 -4.96 -23.75 -32.62
N THR A 716 -4.51 -23.01 -33.63
CA THR A 716 -3.96 -21.66 -33.44
C THR A 716 -5.01 -20.66 -32.91
N LEU A 717 -6.26 -20.73 -33.44
CA LEU A 717 -7.36 -19.88 -32.94
C LEU A 717 -7.69 -20.17 -31.47
N ALA A 718 -7.79 -21.44 -31.10
CA ALA A 718 -8.00 -21.84 -29.71
C ALA A 718 -6.82 -21.42 -28.80
N GLY A 719 -5.59 -21.54 -29.36
CA GLY A 719 -4.36 -21.08 -28.69
C GLY A 719 -4.40 -19.58 -28.34
N MET A 720 -4.76 -18.74 -29.33
CA MET A 720 -4.93 -17.30 -29.12
C MET A 720 -6.04 -16.98 -28.11
N ALA A 721 -7.14 -17.74 -28.13
CA ALA A 721 -8.25 -17.54 -27.19
C ALA A 721 -7.80 -17.82 -25.75
N PHE A 722 -7.24 -19.01 -25.48
CA PHE A 722 -6.90 -19.37 -24.12
C PHE A 722 -5.62 -18.69 -23.61
N ALA A 723 -4.72 -18.27 -24.47
CA ALA A 723 -3.58 -17.46 -24.05
C ALA A 723 -4.00 -16.16 -23.35
N ASN A 724 -5.19 -15.64 -23.66
CA ASN A 724 -5.74 -14.41 -23.12
C ASN A 724 -6.92 -14.62 -22.14
N ALA A 725 -7.67 -15.70 -22.27
CA ALA A 725 -8.78 -16.05 -21.38
C ALA A 725 -8.41 -17.12 -20.33
N PHE A 726 -7.24 -17.72 -20.43
CA PHE A 726 -6.81 -18.87 -19.64
C PHE A 726 -7.73 -20.09 -19.81
N LEU A 727 -7.50 -21.11 -19.01
CA LEU A 727 -8.18 -22.41 -19.05
C LEU A 727 -9.00 -22.63 -17.77
N GLY A 728 -9.49 -23.82 -17.55
CA GLY A 728 -10.30 -24.20 -16.40
C GLY A 728 -9.88 -25.52 -15.78
N ILE A 729 -10.81 -26.13 -15.05
CA ILE A 729 -10.55 -27.38 -14.31
C ILE A 729 -10.38 -28.60 -15.22
N ASN A 730 -10.82 -28.57 -16.47
CA ASN A 730 -10.58 -29.70 -17.37
C ASN A 730 -9.08 -29.95 -17.54
N HIS A 731 -8.34 -28.89 -17.86
CA HIS A 731 -6.88 -28.93 -17.94
C HIS A 731 -6.23 -29.19 -16.59
N SER A 732 -6.72 -28.57 -15.50
CA SER A 732 -6.18 -28.83 -14.17
C SER A 732 -6.25 -30.30 -13.79
N LEU A 733 -7.37 -30.95 -14.05
CA LEU A 733 -7.55 -32.38 -13.83
C LEU A 733 -6.67 -33.21 -14.79
N ALA A 734 -6.65 -32.85 -16.08
CA ALA A 734 -5.87 -33.59 -17.09
C ALA A 734 -4.36 -33.53 -16.80
N HIS A 735 -3.82 -32.42 -16.35
CA HIS A 735 -2.41 -32.30 -15.98
C HIS A 735 -2.01 -33.29 -14.89
N LYS A 736 -2.83 -33.42 -13.85
CA LYS A 736 -2.50 -34.29 -12.70
C LYS A 736 -2.72 -35.76 -13.05
N TRP A 737 -3.77 -36.07 -13.81
CA TRP A 737 -4.00 -37.39 -14.34
C TRP A 737 -2.86 -37.84 -15.27
N GLY A 738 -2.54 -37.01 -16.27
CA GLY A 738 -1.46 -37.32 -17.23
C GLY A 738 -0.08 -37.48 -16.59
N GLY A 739 0.21 -36.65 -15.55
CA GLY A 739 1.43 -36.81 -14.77
C GLY A 739 1.52 -38.11 -13.96
N GLN A 740 0.38 -38.62 -13.48
CA GLN A 740 0.31 -39.83 -12.68
C GLN A 740 0.22 -41.11 -13.53
N TYR A 741 -0.59 -41.12 -14.59
CA TYR A 741 -0.96 -42.29 -15.36
C TYR A 741 -0.40 -42.32 -16.78
N HIS A 742 0.36 -41.31 -17.20
CA HIS A 742 1.01 -41.21 -18.50
C HIS A 742 0.07 -41.38 -19.72
N THR A 743 -1.20 -41.00 -19.57
CA THR A 743 -2.19 -40.97 -20.66
C THR A 743 -1.93 -39.77 -21.56
N ALA A 744 -2.17 -39.89 -22.86
CA ALA A 744 -2.07 -38.80 -23.82
C ALA A 744 -2.96 -37.63 -23.37
N HIS A 745 -2.40 -36.41 -23.37
CA HIS A 745 -3.04 -35.21 -22.83
C HIS A 745 -4.41 -34.94 -23.43
N GLY A 746 -4.50 -34.89 -24.75
CA GLY A 746 -5.77 -34.63 -25.44
C GLY A 746 -6.83 -35.73 -25.22
N ARG A 747 -6.41 -37.00 -25.07
CA ARG A 747 -7.32 -38.08 -24.71
C ARG A 747 -7.86 -37.91 -23.30
N THR A 748 -7.01 -37.56 -22.36
CA THR A 748 -7.41 -37.25 -21.00
C THR A 748 -8.43 -36.11 -20.96
N ASN A 749 -8.16 -35.02 -21.69
CA ASN A 749 -9.07 -33.88 -21.79
C ASN A 749 -10.43 -34.31 -22.42
N ALA A 750 -10.41 -35.15 -23.47
CA ALA A 750 -11.63 -35.62 -24.13
C ALA A 750 -12.53 -36.45 -23.21
N ILE A 751 -11.95 -37.29 -22.36
CA ILE A 751 -12.69 -38.10 -21.38
C ILE A 751 -13.27 -37.24 -20.28
N LEU A 752 -12.53 -36.26 -19.77
CA LEU A 752 -12.96 -35.39 -18.70
C LEU A 752 -14.03 -34.36 -19.12
N MET A 753 -13.97 -33.87 -20.37
CA MET A 753 -14.73 -32.71 -20.83
C MET A 753 -16.26 -32.84 -20.63
N PRO A 754 -16.94 -33.94 -20.97
CA PRO A 754 -18.36 -34.07 -20.71
C PRO A 754 -18.75 -33.95 -19.24
N HIS A 755 -17.89 -34.44 -18.31
CA HIS A 755 -18.11 -34.40 -16.90
C HIS A 755 -17.85 -32.98 -16.33
N VAL A 756 -16.82 -32.30 -16.84
CA VAL A 756 -16.48 -30.92 -16.45
C VAL A 756 -17.56 -29.95 -16.92
N ILE A 757 -18.07 -30.08 -18.16
CA ILE A 757 -19.17 -29.25 -18.68
C ILE A 757 -20.39 -29.41 -17.75
N ARG A 758 -20.74 -30.66 -17.42
CA ARG A 758 -21.87 -30.94 -16.52
C ARG A 758 -21.69 -30.35 -15.13
N TYR A 759 -20.48 -30.48 -14.59
CA TYR A 759 -20.14 -29.87 -13.31
C TYR A 759 -20.22 -28.36 -13.37
N ASN A 760 -19.58 -27.72 -14.34
CA ASN A 760 -19.52 -26.26 -14.47
C ASN A 760 -20.89 -25.65 -14.82
N ALA A 761 -21.81 -26.36 -15.47
CA ALA A 761 -23.15 -25.88 -15.77
C ALA A 761 -24.10 -25.89 -14.54
N LYS A 762 -23.79 -26.62 -13.49
CA LYS A 762 -24.55 -26.59 -12.22
C LYS A 762 -24.26 -25.30 -11.45
N LYS A 763 -25.26 -24.76 -10.74
CA LYS A 763 -25.10 -23.60 -9.86
C LYS A 763 -23.91 -23.81 -8.93
N PRO A 764 -23.06 -22.78 -8.73
CA PRO A 764 -21.85 -22.91 -7.91
C PRO A 764 -22.17 -23.19 -6.44
N THR A 765 -21.49 -24.14 -5.84
CA THR A 765 -21.37 -24.27 -4.38
C THR A 765 -20.54 -23.11 -3.83
N LYS A 766 -19.49 -22.70 -4.58
CA LYS A 766 -18.65 -21.55 -4.29
C LYS A 766 -18.41 -20.72 -5.55
N PHE A 767 -18.72 -19.41 -5.45
CA PHE A 767 -18.57 -18.50 -6.59
C PHE A 767 -17.11 -18.14 -6.82
N ALA A 768 -16.72 -17.99 -8.09
CA ALA A 768 -15.43 -17.46 -8.47
C ALA A 768 -15.38 -15.93 -8.22
N SER A 769 -14.26 -15.45 -7.68
CA SER A 769 -14.03 -14.02 -7.44
C SER A 769 -13.12 -13.45 -8.50
N PHE A 770 -13.70 -12.81 -9.51
CA PHE A 770 -12.96 -12.07 -10.52
C PHE A 770 -13.68 -10.74 -10.84
N PRO A 771 -12.97 -9.58 -10.89
CA PRO A 771 -13.62 -8.27 -11.01
C PRO A 771 -14.53 -8.12 -12.22
N LYS A 772 -14.12 -8.63 -13.38
CA LYS A 772 -14.89 -8.58 -14.62
C LYS A 772 -16.09 -9.54 -14.62
N TYR A 773 -15.98 -10.69 -13.95
CA TYR A 773 -17.01 -11.72 -13.90
C TYR A 773 -18.12 -11.32 -12.91
N SER A 774 -19.17 -10.70 -13.42
CA SER A 774 -20.22 -10.07 -12.60
C SER A 774 -21.12 -11.09 -11.90
N HIS A 775 -21.42 -12.19 -12.58
CA HIS A 775 -22.28 -13.27 -12.09
C HIS A 775 -21.97 -14.55 -12.84
N PHE A 776 -22.47 -15.67 -12.33
CA PHE A 776 -22.33 -16.97 -12.98
C PHE A 776 -23.18 -17.07 -14.24
N VAL A 777 -22.55 -17.45 -15.35
CA VAL A 777 -23.17 -17.56 -16.68
C VAL A 777 -22.69 -18.79 -17.46
N ALA A 778 -21.98 -19.72 -16.83
CA ALA A 778 -21.37 -20.84 -17.55
C ALA A 778 -22.40 -21.76 -18.24
N ASP A 779 -23.52 -22.03 -17.58
CA ASP A 779 -24.63 -22.82 -18.17
C ASP A 779 -25.21 -22.17 -19.41
N GLU A 780 -25.44 -20.87 -19.40
CA GLU A 780 -25.93 -20.11 -20.56
C GLU A 780 -24.92 -20.13 -21.72
N ARG A 781 -23.61 -19.99 -21.39
CA ARG A 781 -22.53 -20.02 -22.40
C ARG A 781 -22.36 -21.40 -23.04
N TYR A 782 -22.48 -22.49 -22.29
CA TYR A 782 -22.51 -23.82 -22.86
C TYR A 782 -23.74 -24.02 -23.77
N ALA A 783 -24.91 -23.57 -23.37
CA ALA A 783 -26.09 -23.60 -24.19
C ALA A 783 -25.97 -22.73 -25.47
N GLU A 784 -25.26 -21.61 -25.37
CA GLU A 784 -24.93 -20.75 -26.51
C GLU A 784 -24.05 -21.48 -27.54
N ILE A 785 -23.03 -22.21 -27.10
CA ILE A 785 -22.22 -23.08 -27.98
C ILE A 785 -23.12 -24.07 -28.70
N ALA A 786 -24.07 -24.70 -28.00
CA ALA A 786 -25.01 -25.64 -28.63
C ALA A 786 -25.87 -24.98 -29.72
N ARG A 787 -26.39 -23.77 -29.45
CA ARG A 787 -27.16 -22.99 -30.45
C ARG A 787 -26.32 -22.63 -31.68
N ILE A 788 -25.08 -22.18 -31.47
CA ILE A 788 -24.16 -21.83 -32.55
C ILE A 788 -23.83 -23.04 -33.44
N LEU A 789 -23.76 -24.22 -32.85
CA LEU A 789 -23.54 -25.48 -33.56
C LEU A 789 -24.82 -26.06 -34.22
N GLY A 790 -25.98 -25.44 -34.04
CA GLY A 790 -27.26 -25.91 -34.53
C GLY A 790 -27.81 -27.13 -33.79
N LEU A 791 -27.35 -27.37 -32.54
CA LEU A 791 -27.82 -28.44 -31.69
C LEU A 791 -29.14 -28.03 -30.99
N PRO A 792 -29.96 -28.98 -30.51
CA PRO A 792 -31.14 -28.65 -29.72
C PRO A 792 -30.78 -27.85 -28.46
N ALA A 793 -31.32 -26.63 -28.32
CA ALA A 793 -31.02 -25.75 -27.21
C ALA A 793 -32.14 -24.71 -26.97
N ARG A 794 -33.39 -25.20 -26.88
CA ARG A 794 -34.56 -24.35 -26.57
C ARG A 794 -34.51 -23.83 -25.13
N THR A 795 -33.96 -24.60 -24.22
CA THR A 795 -33.65 -24.20 -22.85
C THR A 795 -32.15 -24.32 -22.61
N THR A 796 -31.66 -23.67 -21.56
CA THR A 796 -30.26 -23.76 -21.15
C THR A 796 -29.85 -25.19 -20.82
N GLU A 797 -30.70 -25.93 -20.12
CA GLU A 797 -30.48 -27.34 -19.74
C GLU A 797 -30.44 -28.26 -20.99
N GLU A 798 -31.37 -28.07 -21.93
CA GLU A 798 -31.37 -28.79 -23.20
C GLU A 798 -30.08 -28.52 -23.98
N GLY A 799 -29.64 -27.26 -24.03
CA GLY A 799 -28.41 -26.86 -24.73
C GLY A 799 -27.15 -27.49 -24.11
N VAL A 800 -27.04 -27.46 -22.80
CA VAL A 800 -25.92 -28.11 -22.06
C VAL A 800 -25.92 -29.63 -22.35
N THR A 801 -27.07 -30.29 -22.24
CA THR A 801 -27.19 -31.72 -22.45
C THR A 801 -26.85 -32.11 -23.89
N SER A 802 -27.32 -31.35 -24.87
CA SER A 802 -27.05 -31.63 -26.28
C SER A 802 -25.59 -31.42 -26.64
N LEU A 803 -24.94 -30.41 -26.07
CA LEU A 803 -23.50 -30.20 -26.23
C LEU A 803 -22.69 -31.37 -25.68
N ILE A 804 -23.01 -31.82 -24.43
CA ILE A 804 -22.37 -32.99 -23.80
C ILE A 804 -22.53 -34.24 -24.71
N ASN A 805 -23.73 -34.48 -25.19
CA ASN A 805 -23.99 -35.65 -26.06
C ASN A 805 -23.24 -35.56 -27.39
N ALA A 806 -23.19 -34.39 -28.04
CA ALA A 806 -22.43 -34.19 -29.25
C ALA A 806 -20.93 -34.45 -29.07
N ILE A 807 -20.35 -34.06 -27.93
CA ILE A 807 -18.95 -34.31 -27.59
C ILE A 807 -18.72 -35.83 -27.37
N ARG A 808 -19.61 -36.50 -26.62
CA ARG A 808 -19.54 -37.96 -26.43
C ARG A 808 -19.64 -38.73 -27.74
N ASP A 809 -20.55 -38.32 -28.60
CA ASP A 809 -20.68 -38.93 -29.94
C ASP A 809 -19.42 -38.73 -30.78
N MET A 810 -18.78 -37.56 -30.71
CA MET A 810 -17.51 -37.28 -31.37
C MET A 810 -16.39 -38.19 -30.79
N ASN A 811 -16.26 -38.32 -29.46
CA ASN A 811 -15.30 -39.19 -28.82
C ASN A 811 -15.46 -40.64 -29.32
N LYS A 812 -16.70 -41.14 -29.35
CA LYS A 812 -17.01 -42.50 -29.86
C LYS A 812 -16.58 -42.72 -31.31
N LYS A 813 -16.89 -41.78 -32.21
CA LYS A 813 -16.49 -41.83 -33.63
C LYS A 813 -14.97 -41.80 -33.79
N LEU A 814 -14.26 -41.06 -32.99
CA LEU A 814 -12.81 -40.95 -33.00
C LEU A 814 -12.10 -42.13 -32.37
N GLY A 815 -12.81 -43.02 -31.66
CA GLY A 815 -12.26 -44.15 -30.93
C GLY A 815 -11.58 -43.75 -29.60
N ILE A 816 -12.12 -42.73 -28.94
CA ILE A 816 -11.72 -42.34 -27.61
C ILE A 816 -12.64 -43.01 -26.60
N GLU A 817 -12.09 -43.59 -25.58
CA GLU A 817 -12.81 -44.31 -24.55
C GLU A 817 -13.75 -43.40 -23.74
N GLU A 818 -14.85 -43.95 -23.26
CA GLU A 818 -15.88 -43.20 -22.54
C GLU A 818 -15.49 -42.92 -21.07
N SER A 819 -14.52 -43.67 -20.54
CA SER A 819 -14.07 -43.53 -19.15
C SER A 819 -12.62 -43.99 -18.98
N PHE A 820 -12.01 -43.59 -17.87
CA PHE A 820 -10.66 -44.04 -17.55
C PHE A 820 -10.60 -45.55 -17.18
N SER A 821 -11.66 -46.08 -16.61
CA SER A 821 -11.74 -47.54 -16.39
C SER A 821 -11.73 -48.34 -17.66
N ALA A 822 -12.29 -47.80 -18.76
CA ALA A 822 -12.25 -48.46 -20.08
C ALA A 822 -10.84 -48.47 -20.69
N LEU A 823 -9.92 -47.63 -20.27
CA LEU A 823 -8.50 -47.66 -20.59
C LEU A 823 -7.72 -48.76 -19.81
N GLY A 824 -8.38 -49.46 -18.88
CA GLY A 824 -7.80 -50.57 -18.13
C GLY A 824 -7.05 -50.17 -16.84
N PHE A 825 -7.26 -48.95 -16.30
CA PHE A 825 -6.67 -48.56 -15.03
C PHE A 825 -7.35 -49.24 -13.83
N ASP A 826 -6.56 -49.59 -12.82
CA ASP A 826 -7.06 -50.28 -11.62
C ASP A 826 -7.89 -49.35 -10.73
N PRO A 827 -9.17 -49.69 -10.45
CA PRO A 827 -10.04 -48.89 -9.59
C PRO A 827 -9.48 -48.74 -8.16
N LYS A 828 -8.77 -49.71 -7.62
CA LYS A 828 -8.22 -49.62 -6.27
C LYS A 828 -7.05 -48.64 -6.18
N ASP A 829 -6.17 -48.66 -7.20
CA ASP A 829 -5.08 -47.69 -7.26
C ASP A 829 -5.66 -46.27 -7.43
N PHE A 830 -6.63 -46.08 -8.32
CA PHE A 830 -7.31 -44.80 -8.53
C PHE A 830 -7.94 -44.29 -7.23
N GLU A 831 -8.78 -45.05 -6.53
CA GLU A 831 -9.45 -44.59 -5.30
C GLU A 831 -8.45 -44.23 -4.19
N SER A 832 -7.28 -44.88 -4.17
CA SER A 832 -6.20 -44.56 -3.22
C SER A 832 -5.54 -43.20 -3.48
N ARG A 833 -5.68 -42.61 -4.69
CA ARG A 833 -4.99 -41.40 -5.17
C ARG A 833 -5.90 -40.27 -5.52
N VAL A 834 -7.19 -40.50 -5.69
CA VAL A 834 -8.13 -39.50 -6.24
C VAL A 834 -8.17 -38.22 -5.42
N ASP A 835 -8.12 -38.29 -4.10
CA ASP A 835 -8.14 -37.11 -3.23
C ASP A 835 -6.85 -36.30 -3.36
N TYR A 836 -5.70 -36.96 -3.48
CA TYR A 836 -4.41 -36.31 -3.77
C TYR A 836 -4.41 -35.65 -5.14
N LEU A 837 -4.92 -36.32 -6.18
CA LEU A 837 -5.00 -35.75 -7.53
C LEU A 837 -5.93 -34.54 -7.55
N ALA A 838 -7.04 -34.58 -6.83
CA ALA A 838 -7.98 -33.46 -6.72
C ALA A 838 -7.36 -32.25 -6.00
N ASP A 839 -6.62 -32.50 -4.91
CA ASP A 839 -5.89 -31.45 -4.18
C ASP A 839 -4.84 -30.77 -5.08
N ARG A 840 -4.06 -31.55 -5.81
CA ARG A 840 -3.08 -31.01 -6.78
C ARG A 840 -3.74 -30.33 -7.97
N ALA A 841 -4.90 -30.77 -8.44
CA ALA A 841 -5.66 -30.09 -9.49
C ALA A 841 -6.22 -28.74 -9.02
N PHE A 842 -6.66 -28.64 -7.78
CA PHE A 842 -7.08 -27.36 -7.20
C PHE A 842 -5.93 -26.34 -7.18
N GLU A 843 -4.71 -26.78 -6.92
CA GLU A 843 -3.52 -25.93 -6.92
C GLU A 843 -3.05 -25.53 -8.34
N ASP A 844 -3.50 -26.19 -9.39
CA ASP A 844 -3.10 -25.89 -10.76
C ASP A 844 -3.47 -24.46 -11.17
N GLN A 845 -2.63 -23.80 -11.98
CA GLN A 845 -2.84 -22.43 -12.45
C GLN A 845 -4.16 -22.28 -13.23
N CYS A 846 -4.55 -23.32 -14.01
CA CYS A 846 -5.75 -23.28 -14.84
C CYS A 846 -7.05 -23.19 -14.02
N THR A 847 -7.07 -23.71 -12.79
CA THR A 847 -8.24 -23.66 -11.90
C THR A 847 -8.69 -22.23 -11.60
N THR A 848 -7.78 -21.25 -11.62
CA THR A 848 -8.08 -19.85 -11.27
C THR A 848 -9.04 -19.17 -12.24
N ALA A 849 -9.10 -19.61 -13.49
CA ALA A 849 -9.97 -19.03 -14.51
C ALA A 849 -11.29 -19.81 -14.73
N ASN A 850 -11.51 -20.89 -13.99
CA ASN A 850 -12.74 -21.67 -14.08
C ASN A 850 -13.97 -20.82 -13.70
N PRO A 851 -15.14 -21.00 -14.35
CA PRO A 851 -16.33 -20.15 -14.14
C PRO A 851 -16.92 -20.24 -12.72
N LYS A 852 -16.56 -21.23 -11.93
CA LYS A 852 -16.83 -21.30 -10.49
C LYS A 852 -15.62 -21.84 -9.75
N LEU A 853 -15.49 -21.46 -8.47
CA LEU A 853 -14.42 -21.98 -7.62
C LEU A 853 -14.81 -23.39 -7.14
N PRO A 854 -14.10 -24.45 -7.57
CA PRO A 854 -14.42 -25.80 -7.14
C PRO A 854 -13.99 -26.03 -5.68
N LEU A 855 -14.69 -26.93 -4.98
CA LEU A 855 -14.17 -27.57 -3.78
C LEU A 855 -13.27 -28.76 -4.20
N VAL A 856 -12.28 -29.06 -3.38
CA VAL A 856 -11.40 -30.24 -3.67
C VAL A 856 -12.20 -31.53 -3.73
N SER A 857 -13.20 -31.70 -2.85
CA SER A 857 -14.12 -32.85 -2.89
C SER A 857 -14.91 -32.91 -4.19
N GLU A 858 -15.34 -31.78 -4.75
CA GLU A 858 -16.07 -31.77 -6.02
C GLU A 858 -15.17 -32.14 -7.20
N LEU A 859 -13.88 -31.76 -7.17
CA LEU A 859 -12.89 -32.22 -8.16
C LEU A 859 -12.66 -33.74 -8.07
N ALA A 860 -12.62 -34.28 -6.86
CA ALA A 860 -12.56 -35.74 -6.67
C ALA A 860 -13.79 -36.45 -7.22
N ASP A 861 -14.98 -35.87 -7.07
CA ASP A 861 -16.23 -36.42 -7.63
C ASP A 861 -16.25 -36.33 -9.17
N VAL A 862 -15.73 -35.24 -9.77
CA VAL A 862 -15.55 -35.16 -11.22
C VAL A 862 -14.61 -36.27 -11.72
N TYR A 863 -13.50 -36.51 -11.04
CA TYR A 863 -12.61 -37.64 -11.37
C TYR A 863 -13.30 -38.98 -11.24
N ARG A 864 -14.05 -39.27 -10.15
CA ARG A 864 -14.80 -40.51 -9.97
C ARG A 864 -15.83 -40.71 -11.10
N ASN A 865 -16.56 -39.66 -11.45
CA ASN A 865 -17.52 -39.71 -12.54
C ASN A 865 -16.85 -40.00 -13.88
N ALA A 866 -15.71 -39.38 -14.18
CA ALA A 866 -14.95 -39.66 -15.39
C ALA A 866 -14.30 -41.05 -15.37
N PHE A 867 -13.87 -41.53 -14.20
CA PHE A 867 -13.28 -42.85 -14.06
C PHE A 867 -14.30 -43.97 -14.33
N TYR A 868 -15.50 -43.86 -13.77
CA TYR A 868 -16.54 -44.89 -13.89
C TYR A 868 -17.53 -44.64 -15.02
N GLY A 869 -17.41 -43.55 -15.80
CA GLY A 869 -18.33 -43.18 -16.86
C GLY A 869 -19.72 -42.84 -16.36
N ARG A 870 -19.86 -42.23 -15.16
CA ARG A 870 -21.18 -41.96 -14.56
C ARG A 870 -21.69 -40.58 -14.97
N PHE A 871 -22.85 -40.55 -15.60
CA PHE A 871 -23.53 -39.31 -16.03
C PHE A 871 -24.83 -39.03 -15.29
N ASP A 872 -25.34 -39.94 -14.48
CA ASP A 872 -26.65 -39.87 -13.83
C ASP A 872 -26.65 -39.48 -12.35
N VAL A 873 -25.57 -38.84 -11.88
CA VAL A 873 -25.44 -38.42 -10.46
C VAL A 873 -25.57 -36.91 -10.30
#